data_123550d8963c6edc6c6f27897a20f8c4
#
_entry.id   123550d8963c6edc6c6f27897a20f8c4
#
_cell.length_a   1.000
_cell.length_b   1.000
_cell.length_c   1.000
_cell.angle_alpha   90.00
_cell.angle_beta   90.00
_cell.angle_gamma   90.00
#
_symmetry.space_group_name_H-M   'P 1'
#
loop_
_entity.id
_entity.type
_entity.pdbx_description
1 polymer ?
#
loop_
_entity_poly.entity_id
_entity_poly.type
_entity_poly.pdbx_seq_one_letter_code
_entity_poly.pdbx_strand_id
1 'polypeptide(L)'
;EAKGAAEHESAEQAQPQQAAPAAAPAGATPVNPKDDGFWGNTITVINNFADKVLNLTLKDVKIDVSDTGDQYDWDQKGKAALSVQGKGNVEIELDGDNELKSGTQSAGLEKTSTGTLTLKDDSKEAGSLTATGGNNAAGIGGGFQGNGENITITGGTVIATGGFSAAGIGGGREGKGENITITGGTVNATSNDGAGIGGGLLGSGENIAITGGTVNATGTDGAGIGGGNGGVGKNITITGGTVTAAGGFGNAGIGGGNGSDGENITITGGSVTATGGEFAAGIGGSNGGSGNNITITGGTVTATGGEGGAGIGGGAEGGGGNNITIKGGTVTATGGGNRGNSGAGIGGGSSGSGENITINDGKVTATGGNYAAGIGGGSVGAWGGDAGSGKNITINGGTVNATGDGGAGIGGGGAAASDIELWGSNGGNGEDITINGGTVNAAGAYGGAGIGGGLNGIGSKVTVSGAAQVTATATASRDPDWPHTDTGATIGNGSTRTPDGESVDGKEIQADISGLTTGWIHHIIYNPLLNWDDEPDTILKEWWEFALPKPPKEDKGFNVDALKGTPEPTLDLHVETLKGVPLPFNTRQQGSTLRVTSDNLAARLHGTRHALEALQEHGVEQIEFVTTFKTTTLSVADLLAEGGSWFALEHDGFVSRQLSAAQAESLKCELHS
;
A
#
# COMPACT_ATOMS: atom_id res chain seq x y z
N GLU A 1 48.63 -11.49 -10.12
CA GLU A 1 48.47 -10.42 -11.12
C GLU A 1 48.30 -11.03 -12.51
N ALA A 2 47.09 -11.06 -13.07
CA ALA A 2 46.90 -11.39 -14.49
C ALA A 2 46.95 -10.08 -15.27
N LYS A 3 48.12 -9.73 -15.83
CA LYS A 3 48.24 -8.65 -16.81
C LYS A 3 47.90 -9.19 -18.20
N GLY A 4 46.74 -8.89 -18.71
CA GLY A 4 46.43 -9.03 -20.13
C GLY A 4 46.70 -7.71 -20.84
N ALA A 5 47.94 -7.50 -21.29
CA ALA A 5 48.24 -6.44 -22.23
C ALA A 5 48.25 -7.04 -23.64
N ALA A 6 47.33 -6.65 -24.50
CA ALA A 6 47.42 -6.92 -25.92
C ALA A 6 47.70 -5.57 -26.65
N GLU A 7 48.98 -5.35 -26.94
CA GLU A 7 49.36 -4.47 -28.08
C GLU A 7 49.61 -5.36 -29.29
N HIS A 8 48.79 -5.29 -30.32
CA HIS A 8 49.25 -5.21 -31.73
C HIS A 8 48.11 -4.98 -32.69
N GLU A 9 48.27 -3.96 -33.52
CA GLU A 9 47.47 -3.67 -34.70
C GLU A 9 47.54 -4.78 -35.73
N SER A 10 46.40 -5.22 -36.24
CA SER A 10 46.13 -5.42 -37.66
C SER A 10 44.69 -5.84 -37.86
N ALA A 11 44.03 -5.16 -38.81
CA ALA A 11 42.67 -5.40 -39.22
C ALA A 11 42.52 -6.75 -39.89
N GLU A 12 41.72 -7.67 -39.30
CA GLU A 12 41.08 -8.75 -40.02
C GLU A 12 39.85 -9.21 -39.25
N GLN A 13 38.77 -9.45 -40.00
CA GLN A 13 37.46 -9.88 -39.45
C GLN A 13 37.63 -11.17 -38.67
N ALA A 14 37.39 -11.11 -37.33
CA ALA A 14 37.38 -12.30 -36.50
C ALA A 14 35.99 -12.55 -35.92
N GLN A 15 35.45 -13.72 -36.20
CA GLN A 15 34.32 -14.32 -35.51
C GLN A 15 34.59 -14.37 -33.99
N PRO A 16 33.58 -14.40 -33.14
CA PRO A 16 33.76 -14.47 -31.68
C PRO A 16 34.44 -15.80 -31.33
N GLN A 17 35.73 -15.76 -30.99
CA GLN A 17 36.42 -16.86 -30.38
C GLN A 17 36.05 -16.93 -28.90
N GLN A 18 35.49 -18.05 -28.52
CA GLN A 18 35.35 -18.46 -27.13
C GLN A 18 36.77 -18.49 -26.53
N ALA A 19 37.05 -17.64 -25.56
CA ALA A 19 38.36 -17.65 -24.88
C ALA A 19 38.54 -18.99 -24.14
N ALA A 20 39.57 -19.70 -24.49
CA ALA A 20 39.99 -20.85 -23.71
C ALA A 20 40.38 -20.38 -22.30
N PRO A 21 40.17 -21.20 -21.24
CA PRO A 21 40.56 -20.84 -19.89
C PRO A 21 42.04 -20.46 -19.87
N ALA A 22 42.35 -19.27 -19.35
CA ALA A 22 43.72 -18.78 -19.26
C ALA A 22 44.51 -19.73 -18.39
N ALA A 23 45.48 -20.41 -18.97
CA ALA A 23 46.47 -21.20 -18.21
C ALA A 23 47.24 -20.22 -17.31
N ALA A 24 47.41 -20.57 -16.04
CA ALA A 24 48.24 -19.82 -15.13
C ALA A 24 49.65 -19.62 -15.72
N PRO A 25 50.27 -18.42 -15.57
CA PRO A 25 51.59 -18.18 -16.12
C PRO A 25 52.61 -19.17 -15.53
N ALA A 26 53.33 -19.88 -16.41
CA ALA A 26 54.37 -20.80 -16.01
C ALA A 26 55.48 -20.05 -15.25
N GLY A 27 55.57 -20.23 -13.94
CA GLY A 27 56.58 -19.60 -13.12
C GLY A 27 56.11 -19.03 -11.76
N ALA A 28 54.80 -18.91 -11.52
CA ALA A 28 54.32 -18.63 -10.19
C ALA A 28 54.39 -19.92 -9.35
N THR A 29 55.20 -19.93 -8.30
CA THR A 29 55.11 -20.97 -7.28
C THR A 29 53.69 -20.98 -6.76
N PRO A 30 52.94 -22.10 -6.83
CA PRO A 30 51.62 -22.16 -6.24
C PRO A 30 51.76 -21.84 -4.75
N VAL A 31 51.19 -20.75 -4.30
CA VAL A 31 51.00 -20.55 -2.87
C VAL A 31 50.00 -21.63 -2.48
N ASN A 32 50.38 -22.54 -1.59
CA ASN A 32 49.46 -23.56 -1.09
C ASN A 32 48.20 -22.88 -0.57
N PRO A 33 47.01 -23.43 -0.86
CA PRO A 33 45.78 -22.93 -0.21
C PRO A 33 46.01 -22.93 1.31
N LYS A 34 45.41 -21.98 2.01
CA LYS A 34 45.33 -22.00 3.47
C LYS A 34 44.75 -23.37 3.88
N ASP A 35 44.99 -23.84 5.09
CA ASP A 35 44.49 -25.13 5.60
C ASP A 35 42.96 -25.27 5.51
N ASP A 36 42.24 -24.14 5.34
CA ASP A 36 40.81 -24.02 5.15
C ASP A 36 40.33 -24.10 3.69
N GLY A 37 41.22 -24.28 2.71
CA GLY A 37 40.94 -24.38 1.28
C GLY A 37 40.86 -23.06 0.54
N PHE A 38 41.11 -21.91 1.21
CA PHE A 38 41.10 -20.59 0.59
C PHE A 38 42.48 -20.17 0.04
N TRP A 39 42.42 -19.34 -1.01
CA TRP A 39 43.62 -18.69 -1.54
C TRP A 39 43.85 -17.33 -0.89
N GLY A 40 45.04 -16.99 -0.48
CA GLY A 40 45.46 -15.67 0.03
C GLY A 40 45.86 -14.67 -1.06
N ASN A 41 45.69 -15.02 -2.35
CA ASN A 41 45.98 -14.16 -3.50
C ASN A 41 44.71 -13.46 -4.00
N THR A 42 44.89 -12.29 -4.61
CA THR A 42 43.79 -11.48 -5.13
C THR A 42 43.70 -11.55 -6.66
N ILE A 43 42.50 -11.29 -7.19
CA ILE A 43 42.27 -11.17 -8.63
C ILE A 43 41.92 -9.70 -8.93
N THR A 44 42.64 -9.11 -9.93
CA THR A 44 42.30 -7.80 -10.47
C THR A 44 41.92 -7.94 -11.94
N VAL A 45 40.71 -7.53 -12.27
CA VAL A 45 40.14 -7.52 -13.63
C VAL A 45 40.11 -6.09 -14.14
N ILE A 46 40.80 -5.81 -15.24
CA ILE A 46 40.90 -4.47 -15.81
C ILE A 46 40.36 -4.48 -17.24
N ASN A 47 39.28 -3.76 -17.49
CA ASN A 47 38.76 -3.50 -18.84
C ASN A 47 38.79 -2.01 -19.13
N ASN A 48 39.75 -1.55 -19.91
CA ASN A 48 39.90 -0.15 -20.29
C ASN A 48 39.16 0.21 -21.58
N PHE A 49 38.54 -0.76 -22.26
CA PHE A 49 37.86 -0.56 -23.53
C PHE A 49 36.35 -0.34 -23.27
N ALA A 50 35.91 0.88 -23.33
CA ALA A 50 34.50 1.25 -23.04
C ALA A 50 33.47 0.60 -23.99
N ASP A 51 33.88 0.25 -25.20
CA ASP A 51 33.05 -0.38 -26.24
C ASP A 51 33.15 -1.93 -26.25
N LYS A 52 33.89 -2.51 -25.35
CA LYS A 52 34.10 -3.97 -25.24
C LYS A 52 33.54 -4.50 -23.92
N VAL A 53 33.02 -5.72 -23.99
CA VAL A 53 32.63 -6.50 -22.81
C VAL A 53 33.75 -7.54 -22.54
N LEU A 54 34.24 -7.57 -21.31
CA LEU A 54 35.14 -8.62 -20.87
C LEU A 54 34.30 -9.69 -20.16
N ASN A 55 34.32 -10.91 -20.70
CA ASN A 55 33.65 -12.06 -20.10
C ASN A 55 34.64 -12.85 -19.23
N LEU A 56 34.23 -13.16 -18.03
CA LEU A 56 34.98 -13.93 -17.05
C LEU A 56 34.08 -15.03 -16.46
N THR A 57 34.58 -16.23 -16.28
CA THR A 57 33.92 -17.28 -15.52
C THR A 57 34.64 -17.48 -14.19
N LEU A 58 33.88 -17.38 -13.08
CA LEU A 58 34.34 -17.83 -11.78
C LEU A 58 33.83 -19.26 -11.56
N LYS A 59 34.76 -20.19 -11.32
CA LYS A 59 34.41 -21.57 -11.05
C LYS A 59 35.15 -22.05 -9.81
N ASP A 60 34.41 -22.31 -8.74
CA ASP A 60 34.91 -22.77 -7.44
C ASP A 60 36.06 -21.88 -6.90
N VAL A 61 35.94 -20.56 -7.13
CA VAL A 61 36.95 -19.58 -6.71
C VAL A 61 36.73 -19.22 -5.25
N LYS A 62 37.73 -19.55 -4.39
CA LYS A 62 37.69 -19.24 -2.95
C LYS A 62 38.88 -18.38 -2.55
N ILE A 63 38.65 -17.12 -2.24
CA ILE A 63 39.69 -16.16 -1.85
C ILE A 63 39.34 -15.55 -0.50
N ASP A 64 40.29 -15.65 0.44
CA ASP A 64 40.18 -15.01 1.75
C ASP A 64 41.45 -14.20 2.03
N VAL A 65 41.28 -12.88 2.01
CA VAL A 65 42.27 -11.85 2.37
C VAL A 65 41.73 -10.94 3.48
N SER A 66 40.74 -11.44 4.25
CA SER A 66 40.08 -10.71 5.32
C SER A 66 41.01 -10.29 6.46
N ASP A 67 42.16 -10.94 6.57
CA ASP A 67 43.24 -10.65 7.51
C ASP A 67 44.15 -9.48 7.09
N THR A 68 43.83 -8.80 5.96
CA THR A 68 44.63 -7.69 5.45
C THR A 68 44.03 -6.33 5.82
N GLY A 69 44.93 -5.35 6.02
CA GLY A 69 44.57 -4.01 6.50
C GLY A 69 44.39 -3.98 8.01
N ASP A 70 44.20 -2.78 8.56
CA ASP A 70 43.94 -2.57 9.99
C ASP A 70 42.63 -1.78 10.15
N GLN A 71 41.70 -2.30 10.93
CA GLN A 71 40.42 -1.65 11.18
C GLN A 71 40.54 -0.38 12.04
N TYR A 72 41.66 -0.20 12.74
CA TYR A 72 41.92 0.95 13.59
C TYR A 72 42.88 1.97 12.95
N ASP A 73 43.50 1.60 11.83
CA ASP A 73 44.40 2.47 11.07
C ASP A 73 43.82 2.74 9.66
N TRP A 74 43.28 3.90 9.46
CA TRP A 74 42.63 4.29 8.20
C TRP A 74 43.54 4.35 6.98
N ASP A 75 44.85 4.47 7.22
CA ASP A 75 45.89 4.48 6.17
C ASP A 75 46.29 3.07 5.72
N GLN A 76 45.90 2.03 6.47
CA GLN A 76 46.20 0.65 6.16
C GLN A 76 45.00 -0.08 5.53
N LYS A 77 44.69 0.28 4.27
CA LYS A 77 43.65 -0.41 3.50
C LYS A 77 44.02 -1.87 3.26
N GLY A 78 43.07 -2.77 3.51
CA GLY A 78 43.19 -4.20 3.16
C GLY A 78 43.07 -4.44 1.65
N LYS A 79 43.19 -5.71 1.26
CA LYS A 79 43.09 -6.13 -0.14
C LYS A 79 41.66 -6.51 -0.49
N ALA A 80 41.22 -6.20 -1.72
CA ALA A 80 40.03 -6.78 -2.29
C ALA A 80 40.31 -8.21 -2.81
N ALA A 81 39.44 -9.17 -2.49
CA ALA A 81 39.57 -10.53 -2.99
C ALA A 81 39.48 -10.55 -4.53
N LEU A 82 38.47 -9.87 -5.08
CA LEU A 82 38.35 -9.62 -6.51
C LEU A 82 38.04 -8.14 -6.74
N SER A 83 38.81 -7.47 -7.63
CA SER A 83 38.59 -6.06 -8.01
C SER A 83 38.33 -5.93 -9.50
N VAL A 84 37.29 -5.20 -9.87
CA VAL A 84 36.93 -4.87 -11.25
C VAL A 84 37.19 -3.39 -11.50
N GLN A 85 38.07 -3.08 -12.45
CA GLN A 85 38.58 -1.74 -12.73
C GLN A 85 38.44 -1.38 -14.21
N GLY A 86 38.65 -0.11 -14.54
CA GLY A 86 38.66 0.39 -15.92
C GLY A 86 37.34 1.06 -16.34
N LYS A 87 37.09 1.14 -17.64
CA LYS A 87 35.96 1.85 -18.24
C LYS A 87 34.96 0.96 -18.97
N GLY A 88 35.38 -0.27 -19.31
CA GLY A 88 34.55 -1.22 -20.05
C GLY A 88 33.67 -2.07 -19.16
N ASN A 89 32.70 -2.70 -19.77
CA ASN A 89 31.78 -3.62 -19.10
C ASN A 89 32.47 -4.95 -18.79
N VAL A 90 32.11 -5.55 -17.67
CA VAL A 90 32.58 -6.86 -17.27
C VAL A 90 31.37 -7.74 -16.94
N GLU A 91 31.29 -8.89 -17.59
CA GLU A 91 30.32 -9.92 -17.28
C GLU A 91 31.02 -11.09 -16.58
N ILE A 92 30.49 -11.48 -15.43
CA ILE A 92 31.00 -12.62 -14.66
C ILE A 92 29.94 -13.71 -14.67
N GLU A 93 30.29 -14.82 -15.32
CA GLU A 93 29.53 -16.06 -15.25
C GLU A 93 29.90 -16.78 -13.96
N LEU A 94 28.90 -17.23 -13.20
CA LEU A 94 29.08 -17.97 -11.97
C LEU A 94 28.90 -19.45 -12.22
N ASP A 95 29.94 -20.25 -11.98
CA ASP A 95 29.92 -21.72 -12.00
C ASP A 95 30.39 -22.25 -10.65
N GLY A 96 29.68 -23.25 -10.08
CA GLY A 96 30.02 -23.82 -8.79
C GLY A 96 29.96 -22.83 -7.63
N ASP A 97 30.72 -23.07 -6.57
CA ASP A 97 30.65 -22.29 -5.33
C ASP A 97 31.82 -21.31 -5.23
N ASN A 98 31.55 -20.03 -5.43
CA ASN A 98 32.53 -18.96 -5.35
C ASN A 98 32.41 -18.20 -4.02
N GLU A 99 33.54 -17.95 -3.36
CA GLU A 99 33.57 -17.23 -2.08
C GLU A 99 34.70 -16.20 -2.05
N LEU A 100 34.37 -14.95 -1.78
CA LEU A 100 35.27 -13.81 -1.77
C LEU A 100 35.18 -13.08 -0.44
N LYS A 101 36.27 -13.09 0.34
CA LYS A 101 36.39 -12.36 1.61
C LYS A 101 37.51 -11.34 1.51
N SER A 102 37.16 -10.08 1.67
CA SER A 102 38.12 -8.96 1.52
C SER A 102 38.54 -8.39 2.85
N GLY A 103 39.73 -7.78 2.85
CA GLY A 103 40.26 -7.08 4.00
C GLY A 103 39.61 -5.73 4.24
N THR A 104 39.95 -5.10 5.34
CA THR A 104 39.41 -3.82 5.80
C THR A 104 39.37 -2.78 4.69
N GLN A 105 38.25 -2.04 4.57
CA GLN A 105 37.99 -1.00 3.59
C GLN A 105 37.88 -1.46 2.12
N SER A 106 37.94 -2.76 1.84
CA SER A 106 37.80 -3.31 0.49
C SER A 106 36.56 -4.18 0.38
N ALA A 107 35.81 -4.04 -0.72
CA ALA A 107 34.62 -4.84 -0.97
C ALA A 107 34.96 -6.28 -1.35
N GLY A 108 34.07 -7.23 -1.00
CA GLY A 108 34.25 -8.64 -1.34
C GLY A 108 34.48 -8.85 -2.84
N LEU A 109 33.57 -8.29 -3.65
CA LEU A 109 33.75 -8.02 -5.07
C LEU A 109 33.79 -6.49 -5.25
N GLU A 110 35.01 -5.94 -5.29
CA GLU A 110 35.20 -4.48 -5.36
C GLU A 110 35.08 -3.97 -6.79
N LYS A 111 34.20 -3.01 -6.98
CA LYS A 111 33.97 -2.38 -8.27
C LYS A 111 34.38 -0.91 -8.24
N THR A 112 35.45 -0.59 -8.93
CA THR A 112 35.94 0.79 -9.17
C THR A 112 35.84 1.21 -10.63
N SER A 113 35.35 0.30 -11.49
CA SER A 113 35.13 0.58 -12.91
C SER A 113 33.93 1.52 -13.12
N THR A 114 33.95 2.31 -14.20
CA THR A 114 32.79 3.11 -14.63
C THR A 114 31.82 2.34 -15.54
N GLY A 115 32.26 1.22 -16.12
CA GLY A 115 31.40 0.30 -16.89
C GLY A 115 30.45 -0.51 -16.02
N THR A 116 29.57 -1.27 -16.63
CA THR A 116 28.64 -2.16 -15.92
C THR A 116 29.34 -3.45 -15.50
N LEU A 117 29.13 -3.86 -14.27
CA LEU A 117 29.43 -5.20 -13.76
C LEU A 117 28.14 -6.02 -13.82
N THR A 118 28.16 -7.10 -14.60
CA THR A 118 27.03 -8.05 -14.67
C THR A 118 27.43 -9.38 -14.04
N LEU A 119 26.62 -9.84 -13.07
CA LEU A 119 26.69 -11.21 -12.53
C LEU A 119 25.60 -12.05 -13.17
N LYS A 120 25.95 -13.19 -13.74
CA LYS A 120 25.03 -14.07 -14.43
C LYS A 120 25.32 -15.55 -14.18
N ASP A 121 24.34 -16.38 -14.46
CA ASP A 121 24.42 -17.84 -14.43
C ASP A 121 23.60 -18.36 -15.61
N ASP A 122 24.23 -18.34 -16.78
CA ASP A 122 23.67 -18.81 -18.05
C ASP A 122 24.15 -20.23 -18.38
N SER A 123 25.06 -20.75 -17.58
CA SER A 123 25.65 -22.08 -17.79
C SER A 123 24.70 -23.20 -17.33
N LYS A 124 25.11 -24.46 -17.58
CA LYS A 124 24.36 -25.62 -17.07
C LYS A 124 24.70 -25.99 -15.63
N GLU A 125 25.78 -25.47 -15.11
CA GLU A 125 26.25 -25.69 -13.74
C GLU A 125 25.70 -24.53 -12.88
N ALA A 126 24.88 -24.83 -11.87
CA ALA A 126 24.38 -23.81 -10.98
C ALA A 126 25.53 -23.08 -10.28
N GLY A 127 25.54 -21.77 -10.38
CA GLY A 127 26.58 -20.92 -9.85
C GLY A 127 26.14 -20.12 -8.62
N SER A 128 27.05 -19.99 -7.65
CA SER A 128 26.87 -19.16 -6.48
C SER A 128 28.06 -18.22 -6.28
N LEU A 129 27.78 -17.08 -5.63
CA LEU A 129 28.78 -16.13 -5.17
C LEU A 129 28.42 -15.67 -3.75
N THR A 130 29.31 -16.01 -2.81
CA THR A 130 29.29 -15.41 -1.47
C THR A 130 30.40 -14.36 -1.40
N ALA A 131 29.99 -13.09 -1.23
CA ALA A 131 30.92 -11.96 -1.18
C ALA A 131 30.80 -11.23 0.15
N THR A 132 31.89 -11.17 0.90
CA THR A 132 31.94 -10.49 2.21
C THR A 132 32.93 -9.33 2.13
N GLY A 133 32.41 -8.12 2.39
CA GLY A 133 33.21 -6.92 2.48
C GLY A 133 34.00 -6.85 3.78
N GLY A 134 35.16 -6.23 3.74
CA GLY A 134 35.87 -5.85 4.95
C GLY A 134 35.18 -4.67 5.64
N ASN A 135 35.65 -4.33 6.83
CA ASN A 135 35.07 -3.22 7.58
C ASN A 135 34.96 -1.94 6.72
N ASN A 136 33.79 -1.27 6.73
CA ASN A 136 33.46 -0.10 5.94
C ASN A 136 33.36 -0.29 4.41
N ALA A 137 33.30 -1.51 3.90
CA ALA A 137 33.20 -1.80 2.48
C ALA A 137 32.06 -2.76 2.16
N ALA A 138 31.47 -2.63 0.96
CA ALA A 138 30.33 -3.42 0.54
C ALA A 138 30.69 -4.92 0.37
N GLY A 139 29.68 -5.79 0.44
CA GLY A 139 29.84 -7.18 -0.02
C GLY A 139 30.18 -7.20 -1.51
N ILE A 140 29.36 -6.51 -2.32
CA ILE A 140 29.56 -6.29 -3.76
C ILE A 140 29.40 -4.80 -4.04
N GLY A 141 30.45 -4.14 -4.56
CA GLY A 141 30.37 -2.72 -4.93
C GLY A 141 31.56 -1.91 -4.46
N GLY A 142 31.29 -0.82 -3.70
CA GLY A 142 32.30 0.15 -3.28
C GLY A 142 33.13 -0.31 -2.08
N GLY A 143 34.44 -0.01 -2.08
CA GLY A 143 35.24 0.04 -0.87
C GLY A 143 34.90 1.26 -0.02
N PHE A 144 35.70 1.53 1.03
CA PHE A 144 35.51 2.72 1.88
C PHE A 144 35.41 4.01 1.05
N GLN A 145 34.37 4.82 1.28
CA GLN A 145 34.00 6.00 0.50
C GLN A 145 33.77 5.75 -1.00
N GLY A 146 33.76 4.49 -1.42
CA GLY A 146 33.52 4.10 -2.80
C GLY A 146 32.03 3.89 -3.07
N ASN A 147 31.59 4.36 -4.24
CA ASN A 147 30.24 4.05 -4.70
C ASN A 147 30.16 2.65 -5.28
N GLY A 148 29.01 1.99 -5.12
CA GLY A 148 28.65 0.78 -5.85
C GLY A 148 27.70 1.15 -7.00
N GLU A 149 28.27 1.41 -8.17
CA GLU A 149 27.50 1.92 -9.32
C GLU A 149 27.45 0.91 -10.46
N ASN A 150 26.35 0.95 -11.25
CA ASN A 150 26.21 0.14 -12.46
C ASN A 150 26.42 -1.35 -12.22
N ILE A 151 25.70 -1.92 -11.27
CA ILE A 151 25.73 -3.35 -10.93
C ILE A 151 24.47 -4.02 -11.44
N THR A 152 24.61 -5.09 -12.22
CA THR A 152 23.49 -5.87 -12.75
C THR A 152 23.61 -7.33 -12.31
N ILE A 153 22.50 -7.91 -11.80
CA ILE A 153 22.43 -9.34 -11.47
C ILE A 153 21.31 -9.94 -12.30
N THR A 154 21.66 -10.91 -13.14
CA THR A 154 20.71 -11.57 -14.03
C THR A 154 20.44 -13.03 -13.67
N GLY A 155 21.31 -13.68 -12.88
CA GLY A 155 21.19 -15.09 -12.51
C GLY A 155 22.10 -15.48 -11.35
N GLY A 156 22.07 -16.76 -11.00
CA GLY A 156 22.83 -17.37 -9.93
C GLY A 156 22.30 -17.09 -8.52
N THR A 157 23.00 -17.66 -7.55
CA THR A 157 22.75 -17.39 -6.13
C THR A 157 23.82 -16.44 -5.61
N VAL A 158 23.42 -15.21 -5.26
CA VAL A 158 24.32 -14.17 -4.78
C VAL A 158 24.04 -13.90 -3.30
N ILE A 159 25.03 -14.11 -2.46
CA ILE A 159 25.01 -13.78 -1.03
C ILE A 159 26.03 -12.67 -0.80
N ALA A 160 25.57 -11.49 -0.49
CA ALA A 160 26.41 -10.32 -0.31
C ALA A 160 26.28 -9.76 1.10
N THR A 161 27.38 -9.77 1.85
CA THR A 161 27.43 -9.23 3.21
C THR A 161 28.34 -8.02 3.25
N GLY A 162 27.78 -6.87 3.58
CA GLY A 162 28.54 -5.65 3.80
C GLY A 162 29.36 -5.73 5.10
N GLY A 163 30.50 -5.04 5.14
CA GLY A 163 31.19 -4.76 6.39
C GLY A 163 30.35 -3.83 7.27
N PHE A 164 30.87 -3.51 8.47
CA PHE A 164 30.11 -2.83 9.54
C PHE A 164 29.31 -1.61 9.09
N SER A 165 29.87 -0.73 8.27
CA SER A 165 29.19 0.52 7.85
C SER A 165 28.88 0.58 6.35
N ALA A 166 28.75 -0.54 5.66
CA ALA A 166 28.61 -0.57 4.21
C ALA A 166 27.45 -1.46 3.76
N ALA A 167 26.99 -1.26 2.53
CA ALA A 167 25.88 -2.00 1.96
C ALA A 167 26.24 -3.48 1.71
N GLY A 168 25.25 -4.37 1.71
CA GLY A 168 25.41 -5.72 1.17
C GLY A 168 25.79 -5.64 -0.31
N ILE A 169 24.96 -4.96 -1.12
CA ILE A 169 25.23 -4.64 -2.52
C ILE A 169 25.10 -3.14 -2.70
N GLY A 170 26.18 -2.47 -3.09
CA GLY A 170 26.14 -1.03 -3.34
C GLY A 170 27.34 -0.28 -2.75
N GLY A 171 27.08 0.81 -2.01
CA GLY A 171 28.12 1.69 -1.48
C GLY A 171 28.90 1.14 -0.29
N GLY A 172 30.19 1.47 -0.20
CA GLY A 172 30.92 1.42 1.05
C GLY A 172 30.43 2.54 2.00
N ARG A 173 31.01 2.64 3.20
CA ARG A 173 30.72 3.75 4.12
C ARG A 173 30.84 5.10 3.39
N GLU A 174 29.85 5.98 3.54
CA GLU A 174 29.71 7.26 2.85
C GLU A 174 29.56 7.16 1.31
N GLY A 175 29.55 5.94 0.77
CA GLY A 175 29.38 5.67 -0.65
C GLY A 175 27.91 5.42 -1.01
N LYS A 176 27.55 5.82 -2.22
CA LYS A 176 26.22 5.57 -2.78
C LYS A 176 26.11 4.18 -3.39
N GLY A 177 24.91 3.59 -3.36
CA GLY A 177 24.51 2.51 -4.24
C GLY A 177 23.66 3.05 -5.37
N GLU A 178 24.19 3.06 -6.61
CA GLU A 178 23.51 3.73 -7.71
C GLU A 178 23.43 2.85 -8.96
N ASN A 179 22.30 2.92 -9.69
CA ASN A 179 22.09 2.13 -10.90
C ASN A 179 22.27 0.63 -10.67
N ILE A 180 21.63 0.10 -9.61
CA ILE A 180 21.65 -1.34 -9.30
C ILE A 180 20.43 -1.99 -9.92
N THR A 181 20.63 -3.03 -10.76
CA THR A 181 19.54 -3.71 -11.46
C THR A 181 19.58 -5.22 -11.16
N ILE A 182 18.44 -5.77 -10.74
CA ILE A 182 18.27 -7.21 -10.52
C ILE A 182 17.13 -7.69 -11.43
N THR A 183 17.49 -8.59 -12.35
CA THR A 183 16.53 -9.14 -13.31
C THR A 183 16.24 -10.62 -13.09
N GLY A 184 17.07 -11.33 -12.31
CA GLY A 184 16.94 -12.76 -12.06
C GLY A 184 17.82 -13.24 -10.91
N GLY A 185 17.85 -14.54 -10.71
CA GLY A 185 18.64 -15.19 -9.66
C GLY A 185 18.00 -15.10 -8.26
N THR A 186 18.77 -15.59 -7.28
CA THR A 186 18.45 -15.47 -5.85
C THR A 186 19.48 -14.57 -5.19
N VAL A 187 19.05 -13.43 -4.68
CA VAL A 187 19.92 -12.43 -4.08
C VAL A 187 19.60 -12.28 -2.60
N ASN A 188 20.59 -12.55 -1.74
CA ASN A 188 20.53 -12.30 -0.31
C ASN A 188 21.58 -11.23 0.04
N ALA A 189 21.12 -10.03 0.34
CA ALA A 189 21.99 -8.90 0.63
C ALA A 189 21.76 -8.42 2.07
N THR A 190 22.82 -8.43 2.88
CA THR A 190 22.76 -8.06 4.29
C THR A 190 23.82 -7.02 4.63
N SER A 191 23.46 -6.13 5.53
CA SER A 191 24.40 -5.14 6.07
C SER A 191 24.11 -4.83 7.53
N ASN A 192 25.06 -4.17 8.20
CA ASN A 192 24.85 -3.62 9.54
C ASN A 192 24.32 -2.18 9.44
N ASP A 193 25.15 -1.16 9.27
CA ASP A 193 24.72 0.26 9.20
C ASP A 193 24.37 0.74 7.77
N GLY A 194 24.74 -0.02 6.74
CA GLY A 194 24.36 0.24 5.35
C GLY A 194 22.99 -0.34 4.99
N ALA A 195 22.54 -0.09 3.79
CA ALA A 195 21.40 -0.78 3.22
C ALA A 195 21.74 -2.22 2.86
N GLY A 196 20.76 -3.15 2.92
CA GLY A 196 20.94 -4.46 2.29
C GLY A 196 21.34 -4.28 0.82
N ILE A 197 20.55 -3.48 0.05
CA ILE A 197 20.87 -3.08 -1.32
C ILE A 197 20.75 -1.56 -1.41
N GLY A 198 21.85 -0.86 -1.70
CA GLY A 198 21.85 0.59 -1.84
C GLY A 198 23.06 1.28 -1.22
N GLY A 199 22.84 2.32 -0.41
CA GLY A 199 23.91 3.11 0.20
C GLY A 199 24.58 2.45 1.38
N GLY A 200 25.87 2.76 1.62
CA GLY A 200 26.50 2.52 2.91
C GLY A 200 26.03 3.54 3.97
N LEU A 201 26.56 3.49 5.18
CA LEU A 201 26.32 4.49 6.23
C LEU A 201 26.52 5.90 5.65
N LEU A 202 25.51 6.79 5.82
CA LEU A 202 25.40 8.14 5.24
C LEU A 202 25.32 8.17 3.71
N GLY A 203 25.31 7.03 3.04
CA GLY A 203 25.18 6.92 1.58
C GLY A 203 23.75 6.71 1.12
N SER A 204 23.38 7.32 0.00
CA SER A 204 22.06 7.16 -0.62
C SER A 204 22.00 5.89 -1.45
N GLY A 205 20.80 5.29 -1.56
CA GLY A 205 20.46 4.30 -2.56
C GLY A 205 19.62 4.93 -3.67
N GLU A 206 20.14 4.98 -4.90
CA GLU A 206 19.52 5.70 -6.00
C GLU A 206 19.40 4.82 -7.25
N ASN A 207 18.28 4.96 -8.00
CA ASN A 207 18.05 4.24 -9.26
C ASN A 207 18.19 2.72 -9.11
N ILE A 208 17.51 2.13 -8.13
CA ILE A 208 17.52 0.69 -7.90
C ILE A 208 16.32 0.07 -8.61
N ALA A 209 16.58 -0.90 -9.50
CA ALA A 209 15.55 -1.57 -10.29
C ALA A 209 15.53 -3.08 -10.04
N ILE A 210 14.36 -3.61 -9.64
CA ILE A 210 14.15 -5.06 -9.50
C ILE A 210 13.04 -5.47 -10.46
N THR A 211 13.39 -6.27 -11.46
CA THR A 211 12.44 -6.70 -12.50
C THR A 211 12.14 -8.18 -12.46
N GLY A 212 12.90 -8.96 -11.66
CA GLY A 212 12.73 -10.40 -11.51
C GLY A 212 13.60 -10.97 -10.39
N GLY A 213 13.61 -12.30 -10.27
CA GLY A 213 14.36 -13.03 -9.26
C GLY A 213 13.71 -13.08 -7.88
N THR A 214 14.44 -13.66 -6.93
CA THR A 214 14.09 -13.66 -5.51
C THR A 214 15.11 -12.81 -4.77
N VAL A 215 14.66 -11.73 -4.15
CA VAL A 215 15.53 -10.74 -3.50
C VAL A 215 15.17 -10.65 -2.02
N ASN A 216 16.14 -10.94 -1.16
CA ASN A 216 16.05 -10.73 0.28
C ASN A 216 17.10 -9.68 0.68
N ALA A 217 16.65 -8.52 1.11
CA ALA A 217 17.51 -7.40 1.45
C ALA A 217 17.26 -6.97 2.90
N THR A 218 18.29 -6.99 3.72
CA THR A 218 18.18 -6.65 5.15
C THR A 218 19.28 -5.67 5.55
N GLY A 219 18.86 -4.54 6.11
CA GLY A 219 19.74 -3.65 6.86
C GLY A 219 19.49 -3.80 8.35
N THR A 220 20.51 -3.96 9.18
CA THR A 220 20.32 -4.02 10.64
C THR A 220 20.10 -2.61 11.22
N ASP A 221 20.90 -1.64 10.78
CA ASP A 221 20.78 -0.21 11.08
C ASP A 221 20.77 0.62 9.79
N GLY A 222 20.24 0.07 8.69
CA GLY A 222 20.03 0.70 7.40
C GLY A 222 18.71 0.24 6.79
N ALA A 223 18.34 0.78 5.64
CA ALA A 223 17.17 0.29 4.90
C ALA A 223 17.42 -1.12 4.35
N GLY A 224 16.33 -1.90 4.17
CA GLY A 224 16.45 -3.14 3.39
C GLY A 224 16.90 -2.82 1.97
N ILE A 225 16.16 -1.96 1.25
CA ILE A 225 16.50 -1.45 -0.08
C ILE A 225 16.41 0.07 -0.06
N GLY A 226 17.52 0.75 -0.35
CA GLY A 226 17.54 2.21 -0.40
C GLY A 226 18.73 2.84 0.31
N GLY A 227 18.49 3.79 1.23
CA GLY A 227 19.54 4.49 1.96
C GLY A 227 20.18 3.64 3.05
N GLY A 228 21.49 3.77 3.27
CA GLY A 228 22.08 3.38 4.54
C GLY A 228 21.62 4.29 5.66
N ASN A 229 22.01 4.03 6.91
CA ASN A 229 21.67 4.90 8.04
C ASN A 229 22.10 6.35 7.73
N GLY A 230 21.16 7.29 7.74
CA GLY A 230 21.37 8.68 7.32
C GLY A 230 21.34 8.96 5.81
N GLY A 231 21.04 7.96 4.98
CA GLY A 231 20.99 8.07 3.51
C GLY A 231 19.57 8.05 2.94
N VAL A 232 19.34 8.78 1.85
CA VAL A 232 18.05 8.80 1.14
C VAL A 232 17.88 7.55 0.27
N GLY A 233 16.66 6.99 0.22
CA GLY A 233 16.27 5.99 -0.77
C GLY A 233 15.46 6.63 -1.90
N LYS A 234 15.98 6.61 -3.14
CA LYS A 234 15.39 7.39 -4.22
C LYS A 234 15.33 6.64 -5.54
N ASN A 235 14.23 6.87 -6.31
CA ASN A 235 14.01 6.25 -7.62
C ASN A 235 14.12 4.72 -7.57
N ILE A 236 13.39 4.10 -6.63
CA ILE A 236 13.36 2.65 -6.48
C ILE A 236 12.19 2.09 -7.28
N THR A 237 12.46 1.16 -8.20
CA THR A 237 11.45 0.59 -9.10
C THR A 237 11.41 -0.93 -8.98
N ILE A 238 10.23 -1.49 -8.69
CA ILE A 238 10.00 -2.94 -8.66
C ILE A 238 8.91 -3.27 -9.67
N THR A 239 9.26 -4.05 -10.70
CA THR A 239 8.32 -4.44 -11.76
C THR A 239 8.00 -5.93 -11.76
N GLY A 240 8.75 -6.73 -11.01
CA GLY A 240 8.56 -8.18 -10.93
C GLY A 240 9.39 -8.83 -9.84
N GLY A 241 9.37 -10.15 -9.78
CA GLY A 241 10.10 -10.95 -8.80
C GLY A 241 9.40 -11.08 -7.45
N THR A 242 10.08 -11.75 -6.53
CA THR A 242 9.69 -11.86 -5.11
C THR A 242 10.71 -11.07 -4.29
N VAL A 243 10.25 -10.00 -3.65
CA VAL A 243 11.12 -9.07 -2.91
C VAL A 243 10.72 -9.06 -1.45
N THR A 244 11.67 -9.36 -0.58
CA THR A 244 11.56 -9.19 0.86
C THR A 244 12.61 -8.17 1.31
N ALA A 245 12.15 -7.06 1.86
CA ALA A 245 13.01 -5.98 2.31
C ALA A 245 12.72 -5.65 3.77
N ALA A 246 13.74 -5.71 4.62
CA ALA A 246 13.63 -5.39 6.04
C ALA A 246 14.63 -4.30 6.41
N GLY A 247 14.12 -3.21 6.95
CA GLY A 247 14.93 -2.15 7.56
C GLY A 247 15.17 -2.42 9.04
N GLY A 248 16.29 -1.93 9.56
CA GLY A 248 16.58 -1.97 10.98
C GLY A 248 16.07 -0.76 11.74
N PHE A 249 16.51 -0.61 12.96
CA PHE A 249 16.06 0.46 13.86
C PHE A 249 16.13 1.85 13.20
N GLY A 250 14.99 2.52 13.11
CA GLY A 250 14.85 3.84 12.47
C GLY A 250 14.84 3.84 10.95
N ASN A 251 14.91 2.69 10.26
CA ASN A 251 15.11 2.63 8.82
C ASN A 251 13.96 1.94 8.09
N ALA A 252 13.61 2.42 6.91
CA ALA A 252 12.54 1.85 6.10
C ALA A 252 12.86 0.44 5.55
N GLY A 253 11.84 -0.38 5.35
CA GLY A 253 12.01 -1.62 4.57
C GLY A 253 12.48 -1.31 3.16
N ILE A 254 11.76 -0.44 2.44
CA ILE A 254 12.12 0.11 1.13
C ILE A 254 12.05 1.63 1.22
N GLY A 255 13.18 2.32 1.10
CA GLY A 255 13.20 3.79 1.14
C GLY A 255 14.35 4.40 1.92
N GLY A 256 14.06 5.33 2.83
CA GLY A 256 15.06 6.09 3.56
C GLY A 256 15.76 5.33 4.67
N GLY A 257 17.04 5.68 4.91
CA GLY A 257 17.74 5.39 6.14
C GLY A 257 17.43 6.44 7.20
N ASN A 258 17.74 6.17 8.45
CA ASN A 258 17.39 6.98 9.63
C ASN A 258 17.57 8.50 9.39
N GLY A 259 16.54 9.28 9.68
CA GLY A 259 16.51 10.74 9.44
C GLY A 259 16.27 11.14 7.98
N SER A 260 15.96 10.20 7.07
CA SER A 260 15.90 10.50 5.63
C SER A 260 14.61 10.03 4.96
N ASP A 261 14.31 10.62 3.83
CA ASP A 261 13.11 10.34 3.05
C ASP A 261 13.24 9.09 2.16
N GLY A 262 12.11 8.47 1.85
CA GLY A 262 11.92 7.57 0.72
C GLY A 262 11.21 8.30 -0.41
N GLU A 263 11.87 8.43 -1.58
CA GLU A 263 11.37 9.26 -2.67
C GLU A 263 11.22 8.49 -3.98
N ASN A 264 10.14 8.77 -4.73
CA ASN A 264 9.91 8.23 -6.07
C ASN A 264 9.99 6.69 -6.10
N ILE A 265 9.24 6.02 -5.22
CA ILE A 265 9.18 4.56 -5.15
C ILE A 265 8.04 4.08 -6.03
N THR A 266 8.34 3.20 -7.01
CA THR A 266 7.34 2.70 -7.95
C THR A 266 7.29 1.18 -7.95
N ILE A 267 6.10 0.61 -7.71
CA ILE A 267 5.86 -0.83 -7.79
C ILE A 267 4.79 -1.09 -8.84
N THR A 268 5.17 -1.83 -9.89
CA THR A 268 4.24 -2.14 -10.99
C THR A 268 3.87 -3.60 -11.07
N GLY A 269 4.57 -4.47 -10.35
CA GLY A 269 4.33 -5.91 -10.34
C GLY A 269 5.16 -6.65 -9.29
N GLY A 270 5.11 -7.96 -9.31
CA GLY A 270 5.82 -8.83 -8.37
C GLY A 270 5.09 -9.05 -7.03
N SER A 271 5.75 -9.77 -6.14
CA SER A 271 5.34 -9.98 -4.75
C SER A 271 6.33 -9.25 -3.85
N VAL A 272 5.88 -8.20 -3.18
CA VAL A 272 6.74 -7.32 -2.36
C VAL A 272 6.31 -7.39 -0.90
N THR A 273 7.22 -7.77 -0.03
CA THR A 273 7.06 -7.69 1.42
C THR A 273 8.09 -6.71 1.96
N ALA A 274 7.63 -5.62 2.53
CA ALA A 274 8.49 -4.58 3.09
C ALA A 274 8.16 -4.34 4.56
N THR A 275 9.15 -4.47 5.42
CA THR A 275 9.01 -4.26 6.86
C THR A 275 9.96 -3.15 7.30
N GLY A 276 9.41 -2.09 7.86
CA GLY A 276 10.19 -1.05 8.50
C GLY A 276 10.70 -1.51 9.87
N GLY A 277 11.86 -1.02 10.26
CA GLY A 277 12.32 -1.13 11.63
C GLY A 277 11.51 -0.22 12.56
N GLU A 278 11.77 -0.31 13.86
CA GLU A 278 11.16 0.57 14.84
C GLU A 278 11.30 2.04 14.39
N PHE A 279 10.23 2.82 14.46
CA PHE A 279 10.10 4.22 14.02
C PHE A 279 10.09 4.47 12.51
N ALA A 280 10.06 3.46 11.66
CA ALA A 280 10.15 3.65 10.22
C ALA A 280 8.99 3.00 9.44
N ALA A 281 8.75 3.50 8.24
CA ALA A 281 7.74 2.94 7.33
C ALA A 281 8.18 1.59 6.73
N GLY A 282 7.20 0.75 6.39
CA GLY A 282 7.45 -0.42 5.54
C GLY A 282 7.99 0.03 4.18
N ILE A 283 7.28 0.95 3.51
CA ILE A 283 7.70 1.56 2.25
C ILE A 283 7.62 3.08 2.42
N GLY A 284 8.75 3.78 2.31
CA GLY A 284 8.79 5.24 2.35
C GLY A 284 9.85 5.81 3.29
N GLY A 285 9.43 6.63 4.25
CA GLY A 285 10.31 7.36 5.17
C GLY A 285 10.84 6.53 6.32
N SER A 286 11.94 6.98 6.85
CA SER A 286 12.57 6.49 8.08
C SER A 286 12.08 7.28 9.29
N ASN A 287 12.65 7.06 10.48
CA ASN A 287 12.41 7.92 11.63
C ASN A 287 12.69 9.39 11.28
N GLY A 288 11.71 10.29 11.47
CA GLY A 288 11.79 11.71 11.05
C GLY A 288 11.67 11.94 9.54
N GLY A 289 11.69 10.90 8.71
CA GLY A 289 11.63 10.98 7.25
C GLY A 289 10.23 10.78 6.67
N SER A 290 9.99 11.38 5.52
CA SER A 290 8.73 11.26 4.77
C SER A 290 8.79 10.24 3.65
N GLY A 291 7.64 9.66 3.32
CA GLY A 291 7.47 8.89 2.09
C GLY A 291 6.84 9.76 1.00
N ASN A 292 7.62 10.08 -0.03
CA ASN A 292 7.23 11.05 -1.06
C ASN A 292 7.12 10.40 -2.44
N ASN A 293 6.01 10.65 -3.16
CA ASN A 293 5.80 10.17 -4.53
C ASN A 293 5.86 8.64 -4.66
N ILE A 294 5.06 7.93 -3.86
CA ILE A 294 4.98 6.46 -3.90
C ILE A 294 3.86 6.05 -4.85
N THR A 295 4.17 5.22 -5.85
CA THR A 295 3.19 4.77 -6.85
C THR A 295 3.14 3.25 -6.92
N ILE A 296 1.95 2.68 -6.73
CA ILE A 296 1.69 1.24 -6.91
C ILE A 296 0.68 1.07 -8.03
N THR A 297 1.06 0.37 -9.10
CA THR A 297 0.17 0.15 -10.25
C THR A 297 -0.25 -1.31 -10.41
N GLY A 298 0.37 -2.23 -9.68
CA GLY A 298 0.08 -3.67 -9.73
C GLY A 298 0.91 -4.47 -8.75
N GLY A 299 0.81 -5.79 -8.84
CA GLY A 299 1.49 -6.73 -7.94
C GLY A 299 0.74 -6.99 -6.63
N THR A 300 1.39 -7.76 -5.76
CA THR A 300 0.96 -8.01 -4.38
C THR A 300 1.95 -7.34 -3.45
N VAL A 301 1.50 -6.35 -2.70
CA VAL A 301 2.33 -5.55 -1.81
C VAL A 301 1.86 -5.71 -0.38
N THR A 302 2.74 -6.16 0.49
CA THR A 302 2.55 -6.18 1.94
C THR A 302 3.58 -5.26 2.57
N ALA A 303 3.11 -4.20 3.19
CA ALA A 303 3.96 -3.20 3.81
C ALA A 303 3.59 -3.03 5.29
N THR A 304 4.55 -3.24 6.17
CA THR A 304 4.36 -3.12 7.62
C THR A 304 5.33 -2.10 8.19
N GLY A 305 4.80 -1.09 8.83
CA GLY A 305 5.59 -0.11 9.58
C GLY A 305 6.07 -0.69 10.91
N GLY A 306 7.20 -0.21 11.41
CA GLY A 306 7.63 -0.40 12.79
C GLY A 306 6.85 0.53 13.73
N GLU A 307 7.13 0.51 15.04
CA GLU A 307 6.48 1.38 16.01
C GLU A 307 6.54 2.84 15.55
N GLY A 308 5.41 3.51 15.46
CA GLY A 308 5.31 4.87 14.96
C GLY A 308 5.38 5.03 13.44
N GLY A 309 5.83 4.04 12.69
CA GLY A 309 5.95 4.13 11.23
C GLY A 309 4.67 3.74 10.49
N ALA A 310 4.40 4.36 9.36
CA ALA A 310 3.32 3.96 8.46
C ALA A 310 3.61 2.63 7.75
N GLY A 311 2.58 1.89 7.35
CA GLY A 311 2.78 0.77 6.41
C GLY A 311 3.39 1.29 5.11
N ILE A 312 2.74 2.27 4.47
CA ILE A 312 3.22 2.98 3.28
C ILE A 312 3.16 4.48 3.56
N GLY A 313 4.29 5.16 3.56
CA GLY A 313 4.34 6.61 3.75
C GLY A 313 5.44 7.07 4.67
N GLY A 314 5.11 7.81 5.74
CA GLY A 314 6.08 8.42 6.65
C GLY A 314 6.56 7.51 7.78
N GLY A 315 7.76 7.78 8.28
CA GLY A 315 8.22 7.25 9.56
C GLY A 315 7.71 8.07 10.73
N ALA A 316 8.06 7.66 11.94
CA ALA A 316 7.69 8.35 13.17
C ALA A 316 8.20 9.80 13.24
N GLU A 317 7.83 10.51 14.31
CA GLU A 317 8.29 11.87 14.62
C GLU A 317 7.95 12.89 13.53
N GLY A 318 6.74 12.83 12.99
CA GLY A 318 6.22 13.81 12.03
C GLY A 318 6.48 13.47 10.57
N GLY A 319 7.04 12.30 10.26
CA GLY A 319 7.20 11.85 8.88
C GLY A 319 5.88 11.76 8.13
N GLY A 320 5.72 12.54 7.06
CA GLY A 320 4.48 12.56 6.25
C GLY A 320 4.46 11.49 5.17
N GLY A 321 3.25 11.07 4.77
CA GLY A 321 3.03 10.31 3.55
C GLY A 321 2.44 11.20 2.47
N ASN A 322 3.25 11.61 1.48
CA ASN A 322 2.86 12.62 0.51
C ASN A 322 2.83 12.09 -0.91
N ASN A 323 1.77 12.40 -1.66
CA ASN A 323 1.62 12.00 -3.07
C ASN A 323 1.67 10.48 -3.25
N ILE A 324 0.88 9.75 -2.48
CA ILE A 324 0.78 8.29 -2.60
C ILE A 324 -0.32 7.94 -3.59
N THR A 325 0.01 7.17 -4.63
CA THR A 325 -0.96 6.79 -5.66
C THR A 325 -1.02 5.27 -5.84
N ILE A 326 -2.20 4.69 -5.66
CA ILE A 326 -2.47 3.28 -5.94
C ILE A 326 -3.40 3.21 -7.15
N LYS A 327 -2.92 2.63 -8.25
CA LYS A 327 -3.67 2.48 -9.51
C LYS A 327 -4.19 1.07 -9.73
N GLY A 328 -3.78 0.11 -8.91
CA GLY A 328 -4.17 -1.30 -9.02
C GLY A 328 -3.32 -2.21 -8.14
N GLY A 329 -3.54 -3.53 -8.25
CA GLY A 329 -2.86 -4.55 -7.46
C GLY A 329 -3.60 -4.91 -6.17
N THR A 330 -2.95 -5.75 -5.36
CA THR A 330 -3.41 -6.09 -4.00
C THR A 330 -2.43 -5.50 -3.01
N VAL A 331 -2.89 -4.54 -2.22
CA VAL A 331 -2.06 -3.80 -1.27
C VAL A 331 -2.58 -4.04 0.15
N THR A 332 -1.72 -4.55 1.01
CA THR A 332 -1.95 -4.64 2.45
C THR A 332 -0.92 -3.76 3.14
N ALA A 333 -1.40 -2.71 3.79
CA ALA A 333 -0.56 -1.74 4.48
C ALA A 333 -0.96 -1.66 5.96
N THR A 334 -0.03 -1.95 6.84
CA THR A 334 -0.26 -1.92 8.28
C THR A 334 0.69 -0.94 8.93
N GLY A 335 0.14 0.06 9.58
CA GLY A 335 0.90 0.97 10.43
C GLY A 335 1.35 0.27 11.71
N GLY A 336 2.53 0.59 12.19
CA GLY A 336 3.07 0.01 13.41
C GLY A 336 2.77 0.88 14.63
N GLY A 337 2.97 0.30 15.80
CA GLY A 337 2.91 0.97 17.09
C GLY A 337 1.73 0.58 17.96
N ASN A 338 1.91 0.84 19.24
CA ASN A 338 0.93 0.66 20.29
C ASN A 338 1.03 1.85 21.27
N ARG A 339 0.00 2.05 22.10
CA ARG A 339 -0.04 3.07 23.15
C ARG A 339 0.18 4.52 22.64
N GLY A 340 -0.31 4.87 21.44
CA GLY A 340 -0.35 6.25 21.00
C GLY A 340 0.87 6.74 20.19
N ASN A 341 1.88 5.92 19.96
CA ASN A 341 2.98 6.22 19.04
C ASN A 341 2.84 5.32 17.82
N SER A 342 1.98 5.67 16.88
CA SER A 342 1.57 4.77 15.82
C SER A 342 1.42 5.45 14.48
N GLY A 343 1.78 4.74 13.42
CA GLY A 343 1.65 5.19 12.05
C GLY A 343 0.33 4.76 11.40
N ALA A 344 -0.08 5.46 10.37
CA ALA A 344 -1.21 5.10 9.53
C ALA A 344 -0.91 3.82 8.73
N GLY A 345 -1.95 3.12 8.30
CA GLY A 345 -1.78 2.06 7.30
C GLY A 345 -1.14 2.63 6.03
N ILE A 346 -1.76 3.67 5.45
CA ILE A 346 -1.24 4.44 4.32
C ILE A 346 -1.28 5.92 4.68
N GLY A 347 -0.14 6.58 4.73
CA GLY A 347 -0.06 8.00 5.02
C GLY A 347 1.06 8.39 5.99
N GLY A 348 0.75 9.14 7.05
CA GLY A 348 1.75 9.62 7.99
C GLY A 348 2.19 8.58 9.02
N GLY A 349 3.43 8.68 9.49
CA GLY A 349 3.85 8.07 10.74
C GLY A 349 3.29 8.84 11.94
N SER A 350 3.70 8.49 13.16
CA SER A 350 3.25 9.20 14.36
C SER A 350 3.53 10.70 14.25
N SER A 351 2.56 11.53 14.61
CA SER A 351 2.50 13.00 14.38
C SER A 351 2.61 13.43 12.92
N GLY A 352 2.74 12.51 11.97
CA GLY A 352 2.83 12.78 10.54
C GLY A 352 1.48 12.79 9.84
N SER A 353 1.32 13.66 8.86
CA SER A 353 0.11 13.75 8.03
C SER A 353 0.21 12.88 6.78
N GLY A 354 -0.96 12.39 6.31
CA GLY A 354 -1.11 11.79 4.99
C GLY A 354 -1.75 12.80 4.04
N GLU A 355 -1.02 13.20 2.99
CA GLU A 355 -1.49 14.23 2.07
C GLU A 355 -1.43 13.77 0.61
N ASN A 356 -2.46 14.16 -0.19
CA ASN A 356 -2.55 13.84 -1.60
C ASN A 356 -2.49 12.33 -1.88
N ILE A 357 -3.33 11.57 -1.15
CA ILE A 357 -3.42 10.10 -1.31
C ILE A 357 -4.51 9.79 -2.34
N THR A 358 -4.17 9.07 -3.40
CA THR A 358 -5.11 8.72 -4.47
C THR A 358 -5.16 7.22 -4.69
N ILE A 359 -6.36 6.64 -4.60
CA ILE A 359 -6.62 5.24 -4.94
C ILE A 359 -7.53 5.23 -6.16
N ASN A 360 -6.99 4.78 -7.30
CA ASN A 360 -7.76 4.71 -8.54
C ASN A 360 -8.45 3.36 -8.73
N ASP A 361 -7.81 2.27 -8.31
CA ASP A 361 -8.32 0.90 -8.44
C ASP A 361 -7.49 -0.06 -7.56
N GLY A 362 -7.85 -1.33 -7.54
CA GLY A 362 -7.17 -2.41 -6.81
C GLY A 362 -7.91 -2.86 -5.56
N LYS A 363 -7.29 -3.82 -4.87
CA LYS A 363 -7.75 -4.26 -3.54
C LYS A 363 -6.80 -3.72 -2.50
N VAL A 364 -7.27 -2.76 -1.71
CA VAL A 364 -6.48 -2.08 -0.69
C VAL A 364 -7.02 -2.40 0.70
N THR A 365 -6.16 -2.90 1.56
CA THR A 365 -6.42 -3.06 2.99
C THR A 365 -5.41 -2.21 3.74
N ALA A 366 -5.88 -1.19 4.43
CA ALA A 366 -5.07 -0.26 5.18
C ALA A 366 -5.50 -0.26 6.65
N THR A 367 -4.61 -0.67 7.53
CA THR A 367 -4.86 -0.73 8.97
C THR A 367 -3.89 0.20 9.68
N GLY A 368 -4.41 1.17 10.39
CA GLY A 368 -3.60 2.02 11.27
C GLY A 368 -3.13 1.25 12.51
N GLY A 369 -2.03 1.68 13.09
CA GLY A 369 -1.68 1.30 14.45
C GLY A 369 -2.62 1.96 15.46
N ASN A 370 -2.40 1.69 16.75
CA ASN A 370 -3.26 2.21 17.82
C ASN A 370 -3.35 3.75 17.77
N TYR A 371 -4.55 4.30 17.74
CA TYR A 371 -4.89 5.71 17.53
C TYR A 371 -4.52 6.30 16.15
N ALA A 372 -3.99 5.53 15.21
CA ALA A 372 -3.69 6.02 13.86
C ALA A 372 -4.82 5.74 12.87
N ALA A 373 -4.86 6.50 11.78
CA ALA A 373 -5.84 6.28 10.71
C ALA A 373 -5.50 5.04 9.87
N GLY A 374 -6.53 4.40 9.31
CA GLY A 374 -6.31 3.41 8.25
C GLY A 374 -5.62 4.05 7.05
N ILE A 375 -6.21 5.13 6.52
CA ILE A 375 -5.63 5.95 5.44
C ILE A 375 -5.64 7.41 5.90
N GLY A 376 -4.46 8.03 6.02
CA GLY A 376 -4.33 9.44 6.39
C GLY A 376 -3.27 9.71 7.45
N GLY A 377 -3.65 10.27 8.60
CA GLY A 377 -2.71 10.70 9.64
C GLY A 377 -2.31 9.62 10.63
N GLY A 378 -1.08 9.70 11.15
CA GLY A 378 -0.65 8.90 12.30
C GLY A 378 -1.17 9.47 13.62
N SER A 379 -1.03 8.72 14.70
CA SER A 379 -1.41 9.14 16.06
C SER A 379 -0.47 10.22 16.60
N VAL A 380 -0.75 10.71 17.79
CA VAL A 380 0.20 11.54 18.58
C VAL A 380 1.54 10.82 18.71
N GLY A 381 2.65 11.54 18.65
CA GLY A 381 3.99 10.97 18.89
C GLY A 381 4.29 10.71 20.36
N ALA A 382 5.34 9.93 20.62
CA ALA A 382 5.79 9.60 21.98
C ALA A 382 6.14 10.81 22.83
N TRP A 383 6.46 11.92 22.20
CA TRP A 383 6.86 13.18 22.86
C TRP A 383 5.71 14.19 22.99
N GLY A 384 4.49 13.79 22.69
CA GLY A 384 3.33 14.68 22.65
C GLY A 384 3.22 15.42 21.31
N GLY A 385 2.40 16.47 21.27
CA GLY A 385 2.06 17.22 20.07
C GLY A 385 0.72 16.80 19.50
N ASP A 386 0.40 17.27 18.30
CA ASP A 386 -0.85 16.94 17.63
C ASP A 386 -0.71 15.67 16.78
N ALA A 387 -1.80 14.92 16.63
CA ALA A 387 -1.87 13.80 15.71
C ALA A 387 -1.88 14.29 14.26
N GLY A 388 -1.40 13.45 13.35
CA GLY A 388 -1.35 13.77 11.92
C GLY A 388 -2.75 13.86 11.30
N SER A 389 -2.89 14.72 10.30
CA SER A 389 -4.14 14.89 9.53
C SER A 389 -4.14 14.06 8.25
N GLY A 390 -5.32 13.71 7.76
CA GLY A 390 -5.53 13.18 6.41
C GLY A 390 -6.11 14.27 5.51
N LYS A 391 -5.38 14.67 4.45
CA LYS A 391 -5.79 15.76 3.55
C LYS A 391 -5.74 15.36 2.09
N ASN A 392 -6.70 15.84 1.29
CA ASN A 392 -6.77 15.57 -0.14
C ASN A 392 -6.72 14.06 -0.45
N ILE A 393 -7.58 13.28 0.21
CA ILE A 393 -7.66 11.83 -0.02
C ILE A 393 -8.73 11.57 -1.08
N THR A 394 -8.35 10.92 -2.18
CA THR A 394 -9.27 10.64 -3.29
C THR A 394 -9.33 9.14 -3.59
N ILE A 395 -10.52 8.57 -3.60
CA ILE A 395 -10.78 7.20 -4.00
C ILE A 395 -11.67 7.23 -5.25
N ASN A 396 -11.11 6.77 -6.38
CA ASN A 396 -11.81 6.76 -7.67
C ASN A 396 -12.43 5.39 -8.00
N GLY A 397 -11.97 4.32 -7.35
CA GLY A 397 -12.42 2.96 -7.63
C GLY A 397 -11.75 1.90 -6.76
N GLY A 398 -11.94 0.64 -7.11
CA GLY A 398 -11.39 -0.51 -6.40
C GLY A 398 -12.19 -0.94 -5.17
N THR A 399 -11.59 -1.84 -4.38
CA THR A 399 -12.12 -2.26 -3.07
C THR A 399 -11.16 -1.79 -1.99
N VAL A 400 -11.63 -0.89 -1.13
CA VAL A 400 -10.81 -0.26 -0.09
C VAL A 400 -11.38 -0.60 1.27
N ASN A 401 -10.57 -1.25 2.11
CA ASN A 401 -10.86 -1.48 3.53
C ASN A 401 -9.86 -0.66 4.35
N ALA A 402 -10.36 0.34 5.04
CA ALA A 402 -9.54 1.24 5.86
C ALA A 402 -10.01 1.19 7.32
N THR A 403 -9.14 0.78 8.22
CA THR A 403 -9.45 0.63 9.64
C THR A 403 -8.52 1.48 10.48
N GLY A 404 -9.09 2.37 11.25
CA GLY A 404 -8.41 3.15 12.28
C GLY A 404 -8.82 2.64 13.66
N ASP A 405 -7.88 2.66 14.60
CA ASP A 405 -8.10 2.30 16.01
C ASP A 405 -7.85 3.55 16.86
N GLY A 406 -8.90 4.29 17.21
CA GLY A 406 -8.82 5.64 17.77
C GLY A 406 -8.54 6.74 16.74
N GLY A 407 -7.93 6.41 15.61
CA GLY A 407 -7.90 7.25 14.41
C GLY A 407 -9.11 7.00 13.52
N ALA A 408 -9.28 7.81 12.50
CA ALA A 408 -10.32 7.61 11.49
C ALA A 408 -10.02 6.37 10.62
N GLY A 409 -11.06 5.71 10.11
CA GLY A 409 -10.87 4.76 9.01
C GLY A 409 -10.15 5.45 7.85
N ILE A 410 -10.69 6.59 7.38
CA ILE A 410 -10.06 7.46 6.38
C ILE A 410 -10.07 8.89 6.93
N GLY A 411 -8.89 9.48 7.15
CA GLY A 411 -8.76 10.85 7.63
C GLY A 411 -7.68 11.06 8.69
N GLY A 412 -8.02 11.65 9.83
CA GLY A 412 -7.06 12.02 10.86
C GLY A 412 -6.70 10.89 11.82
N GLY A 413 -5.50 10.95 12.38
CA GLY A 413 -5.10 10.16 13.54
C GLY A 413 -5.73 10.67 14.82
N GLY A 414 -5.81 9.84 15.85
CA GLY A 414 -6.36 10.19 17.16
C GLY A 414 -5.30 10.65 18.14
N ALA A 415 -5.72 11.45 19.12
CA ALA A 415 -4.93 11.78 20.28
C ALA A 415 -5.20 10.77 21.41
N ALA A 416 -4.17 10.09 21.92
CA ALA A 416 -4.29 9.18 23.05
C ALA A 416 -4.66 9.96 24.32
N ALA A 417 -5.75 9.56 24.98
CA ALA A 417 -6.23 10.20 26.20
C ALA A 417 -5.70 9.54 27.50
N SER A 418 -4.91 8.47 27.40
CA SER A 418 -4.58 7.62 28.55
C SER A 418 -3.42 8.07 29.44
N ASP A 419 -2.56 8.98 28.97
CA ASP A 419 -1.42 9.46 29.76
C ASP A 419 -1.60 10.91 30.17
N ILE A 420 -1.51 11.14 31.47
CA ILE A 420 -1.68 12.46 32.12
C ILE A 420 -0.78 13.54 31.49
N GLU A 421 0.31 13.15 30.85
CA GLU A 421 1.26 14.06 30.22
C GLU A 421 0.85 14.50 28.79
N LEU A 422 -0.09 13.81 28.14
CA LEU A 422 -0.59 14.10 26.78
C LEU A 422 -1.91 14.89 26.76
N TRP A 423 -2.37 15.35 27.92
CA TRP A 423 -3.55 16.19 28.03
C TRP A 423 -3.35 17.51 27.30
N GLY A 424 -4.18 17.75 26.27
CA GLY A 424 -4.12 18.95 25.44
C GLY A 424 -3.64 18.73 24.00
N SER A 425 -3.29 17.49 23.64
CA SER A 425 -3.01 17.13 22.24
C SER A 425 -4.28 17.12 21.42
N ASN A 426 -4.25 17.70 20.22
CA ASN A 426 -5.35 17.64 19.28
C ASN A 426 -5.27 16.37 18.44
N GLY A 427 -6.43 15.77 18.14
CA GLY A 427 -6.54 14.77 17.12
C GLY A 427 -6.33 15.35 15.72
N GLY A 428 -5.90 14.53 14.80
CA GLY A 428 -5.74 14.90 13.40
C GLY A 428 -7.08 15.10 12.71
N ASN A 429 -7.12 16.01 11.76
CA ASN A 429 -8.32 16.30 10.97
C ASN A 429 -8.40 15.42 9.73
N GLY A 430 -9.63 15.17 9.27
CA GLY A 430 -9.90 14.64 7.94
C GLY A 430 -10.46 15.76 7.05
N GLU A 431 -9.72 16.17 6.03
CA GLU A 431 -10.07 17.31 5.19
C GLU A 431 -10.01 16.97 3.70
N ASP A 432 -11.00 17.44 2.92
CA ASP A 432 -11.05 17.26 1.47
C ASP A 432 -10.99 15.78 1.04
N ILE A 433 -11.87 14.94 1.63
CA ILE A 433 -11.95 13.51 1.30
C ILE A 433 -13.00 13.30 0.21
N THR A 434 -12.59 12.72 -0.92
CA THR A 434 -13.45 12.52 -2.09
C THR A 434 -13.50 11.04 -2.49
N ILE A 435 -14.70 10.48 -2.59
CA ILE A 435 -14.94 9.09 -3.02
C ILE A 435 -15.82 9.14 -4.27
N ASN A 436 -15.22 8.88 -5.44
CA ASN A 436 -15.90 8.98 -6.75
C ASN A 436 -16.45 7.64 -7.24
N GLY A 437 -16.03 6.53 -6.64
CA GLY A 437 -16.43 5.18 -7.03
C GLY A 437 -15.80 4.11 -6.17
N GLY A 438 -16.04 2.84 -6.51
CA GLY A 438 -15.53 1.68 -5.81
C GLY A 438 -16.37 1.25 -4.60
N THR A 439 -15.91 0.20 -3.92
CA THR A 439 -16.49 -0.29 -2.67
C THR A 439 -15.53 0.09 -1.54
N VAL A 440 -15.98 0.96 -0.64
CA VAL A 440 -15.15 1.52 0.43
C VAL A 440 -15.75 1.17 1.78
N ASN A 441 -14.99 0.46 2.61
CA ASN A 441 -15.31 0.19 4.00
C ASN A 441 -14.33 0.99 4.87
N ALA A 442 -14.83 2.00 5.55
CA ALA A 442 -14.06 2.88 6.41
C ALA A 442 -14.53 2.72 7.85
N ALA A 443 -13.69 2.19 8.71
CA ALA A 443 -14.02 1.90 10.09
C ALA A 443 -13.14 2.70 11.05
N GLY A 444 -13.75 3.52 11.90
CA GLY A 444 -13.13 4.14 13.05
C GLY A 444 -13.56 3.43 14.34
N ALA A 445 -12.64 3.25 15.27
CA ALA A 445 -12.91 2.70 16.58
C ALA A 445 -12.41 3.64 17.69
N TYR A 446 -12.74 3.37 18.94
CA TYR A 446 -12.27 4.13 20.12
C TYR A 446 -12.40 5.65 20.01
N GLY A 447 -13.51 6.11 19.42
CA GLY A 447 -13.78 7.53 19.25
C GLY A 447 -13.30 8.14 17.94
N GLY A 448 -12.62 7.40 17.08
CA GLY A 448 -12.30 7.83 15.71
C GLY A 448 -13.52 7.79 14.79
N ALA A 449 -13.61 8.69 13.81
CA ALA A 449 -14.66 8.66 12.81
C ALA A 449 -14.43 7.53 11.77
N GLY A 450 -15.51 7.03 11.16
CA GLY A 450 -15.38 6.19 9.97
C GLY A 450 -14.61 6.94 8.88
N ILE A 451 -15.10 8.14 8.50
CA ILE A 451 -14.45 9.05 7.55
C ILE A 451 -14.40 10.45 8.17
N GLY A 452 -13.23 11.00 8.40
CA GLY A 452 -13.10 12.34 8.97
C GLY A 452 -12.02 12.47 10.03
N GLY A 453 -12.35 13.02 11.21
CA GLY A 453 -11.41 13.24 12.31
C GLY A 453 -11.09 11.97 13.09
N GLY A 454 -9.87 11.86 13.61
CA GLY A 454 -9.56 10.91 14.69
C GLY A 454 -10.10 11.41 16.03
N LEU A 455 -9.89 10.65 17.10
CA LEU A 455 -10.22 11.08 18.47
C LEU A 455 -9.65 12.48 18.75
N ASN A 456 -10.49 13.43 19.19
CA ASN A 456 -10.22 14.87 19.32
C ASN A 456 -9.94 15.61 17.99
N GLY A 457 -10.24 15.00 16.84
CA GLY A 457 -10.06 15.58 15.51
C GLY A 457 -11.36 15.98 14.83
N ILE A 458 -11.28 16.82 13.82
CA ILE A 458 -12.41 17.36 13.07
C ILE A 458 -12.46 16.76 11.66
N GLY A 459 -13.65 16.35 11.22
CA GLY A 459 -13.93 15.98 9.84
C GLY A 459 -14.55 17.14 9.07
N SER A 460 -14.12 17.38 7.85
CA SER A 460 -14.69 18.41 6.98
C SER A 460 -14.63 18.04 5.51
N LYS A 461 -15.56 18.56 4.72
CA LYS A 461 -15.59 18.44 3.24
C LYS A 461 -15.44 17.01 2.73
N VAL A 462 -16.37 16.16 3.07
CA VAL A 462 -16.46 14.81 2.50
C VAL A 462 -17.41 14.84 1.31
N THR A 463 -16.94 14.35 0.16
CA THR A 463 -17.71 14.23 -1.08
C THR A 463 -17.80 12.77 -1.50
N VAL A 464 -19.02 12.29 -1.77
CA VAL A 464 -19.26 10.95 -2.32
C VAL A 464 -20.03 11.07 -3.62
N SER A 465 -19.51 10.50 -4.69
CA SER A 465 -20.06 10.69 -6.04
C SER A 465 -20.04 9.43 -6.88
N GLY A 466 -20.61 9.51 -8.08
CA GLY A 466 -20.61 8.41 -9.05
C GLY A 466 -21.37 7.18 -8.56
N ALA A 467 -20.76 6.01 -8.73
CA ALA A 467 -21.29 4.72 -8.29
C ALA A 467 -20.62 4.23 -6.98
N ALA A 468 -20.11 5.13 -6.17
CA ALA A 468 -19.42 4.77 -4.92
C ALA A 468 -20.35 4.05 -3.94
N GLN A 469 -19.89 2.93 -3.40
CA GLN A 469 -20.55 2.15 -2.35
C GLN A 469 -19.74 2.29 -1.07
N VAL A 470 -20.19 3.09 -0.16
CA VAL A 470 -19.44 3.46 1.05
C VAL A 470 -20.13 2.89 2.28
N THR A 471 -19.41 2.07 3.06
CA THR A 471 -19.81 1.72 4.41
C THR A 471 -18.90 2.49 5.38
N ALA A 472 -19.47 3.41 6.11
CA ALA A 472 -18.77 4.18 7.13
C ALA A 472 -19.22 3.73 8.51
N THR A 473 -18.28 3.24 9.31
CA THR A 473 -18.60 2.71 10.65
C THR A 473 -17.84 3.45 11.74
N ALA A 474 -18.49 3.62 12.87
CA ALA A 474 -17.87 4.10 14.09
C ALA A 474 -18.23 3.14 15.24
N THR A 475 -17.26 2.85 16.09
CA THR A 475 -17.47 1.99 17.26
C THR A 475 -17.21 2.80 18.54
N ALA A 476 -18.09 2.67 19.52
CA ALA A 476 -17.93 3.35 20.80
C ALA A 476 -16.64 2.91 21.52
N SER A 477 -16.10 3.82 22.32
CA SER A 477 -14.93 3.55 23.16
C SER A 477 -15.19 2.43 24.18
N ARG A 478 -14.18 1.62 24.43
CA ARG A 478 -14.22 0.45 25.33
C ARG A 478 -13.16 0.53 26.42
N ASP A 479 -12.99 1.62 27.05
CA ASP A 479 -12.08 1.64 28.20
C ASP A 479 -12.83 1.12 29.44
N PRO A 480 -12.50 -0.07 29.98
CA PRO A 480 -13.16 -0.61 31.17
C PRO A 480 -12.88 0.21 32.42
N ASP A 481 -11.80 1.00 32.43
CA ASP A 481 -11.44 1.89 33.54
C ASP A 481 -12.07 3.29 33.38
N TRP A 482 -12.70 3.56 32.23
CA TRP A 482 -13.36 4.82 31.90
C TRP A 482 -14.81 4.57 31.50
N PRO A 483 -15.80 4.97 32.30
CA PRO A 483 -17.21 4.61 32.08
C PRO A 483 -17.90 5.34 30.92
N HIS A 484 -17.15 6.01 30.04
CA HIS A 484 -17.71 6.81 28.95
C HIS A 484 -17.82 6.01 27.65
N THR A 485 -19.00 6.06 27.06
CA THR A 485 -19.35 5.41 25.79
C THR A 485 -19.41 6.43 24.67
N ASP A 486 -18.31 7.14 24.42
CA ASP A 486 -18.23 8.11 23.34
C ASP A 486 -17.93 7.44 21.99
N THR A 487 -18.64 7.84 20.96
CA THR A 487 -18.46 7.36 19.59
C THR A 487 -17.94 8.47 18.69
N GLY A 488 -17.07 8.14 17.72
CA GLY A 488 -16.84 9.02 16.58
C GLY A 488 -18.07 9.11 15.67
N ALA A 489 -18.11 10.08 14.78
CA ALA A 489 -19.08 10.12 13.70
C ALA A 489 -18.81 8.99 12.69
N THR A 490 -19.82 8.54 11.98
CA THR A 490 -19.58 7.69 10.81
C THR A 490 -18.90 8.51 9.70
N ILE A 491 -19.40 9.73 9.45
CA ILE A 491 -18.74 10.74 8.61
C ILE A 491 -18.74 12.06 9.38
N GLY A 492 -17.57 12.56 9.76
CA GLY A 492 -17.49 13.80 10.53
C GLY A 492 -16.35 13.82 11.54
N ASN A 493 -16.66 14.32 12.73
CA ASN A 493 -15.65 14.49 13.78
C ASN A 493 -15.40 13.17 14.52
N GLY A 494 -14.20 13.00 15.05
CA GLY A 494 -14.00 12.05 16.14
C GLY A 494 -14.72 12.50 17.41
N SER A 495 -14.84 11.63 18.40
CA SER A 495 -15.31 12.03 19.72
C SER A 495 -14.32 12.98 20.37
N THR A 496 -14.78 13.78 21.31
CA THR A 496 -13.92 14.72 22.05
C THR A 496 -13.86 14.31 23.51
N ARG A 497 -12.66 14.23 24.05
CA ARG A 497 -12.40 13.99 25.48
C ARG A 497 -11.75 15.22 26.09
N THR A 498 -12.33 15.70 27.17
CA THR A 498 -11.81 16.85 27.91
C THR A 498 -10.92 16.43 29.07
N PRO A 499 -10.00 17.30 29.54
CA PRO A 499 -9.18 17.05 30.71
C PRO A 499 -9.97 16.73 31.99
N ASP A 500 -11.20 17.20 32.08
CA ASP A 500 -12.08 16.98 33.24
C ASP A 500 -12.79 15.61 33.17
N GLY A 501 -12.48 14.79 32.14
CA GLY A 501 -13.03 13.44 31.96
C GLY A 501 -14.42 13.42 31.32
N GLU A 502 -14.91 14.56 30.82
CA GLU A 502 -16.12 14.55 30.02
C GLU A 502 -15.81 14.08 28.59
N SER A 503 -16.67 13.27 28.02
CA SER A 503 -16.61 12.87 26.62
C SER A 503 -17.86 13.29 25.87
N VAL A 504 -17.67 13.67 24.60
CA VAL A 504 -18.73 14.10 23.70
C VAL A 504 -18.62 13.33 22.40
N ASP A 505 -19.74 12.75 21.97
CA ASP A 505 -19.81 12.05 20.68
C ASP A 505 -19.37 12.93 19.52
N GLY A 506 -18.73 12.32 18.54
CA GLY A 506 -18.33 12.96 17.30
C GLY A 506 -19.56 13.49 16.54
N LYS A 507 -19.46 14.73 16.08
CA LYS A 507 -20.53 15.37 15.30
C LYS A 507 -20.52 14.85 13.87
N GLU A 508 -21.65 14.25 13.44
CA GLU A 508 -21.89 13.93 12.03
C GLU A 508 -21.88 15.20 11.18
N ILE A 509 -21.26 15.13 10.02
CA ILE A 509 -21.37 16.14 8.96
C ILE A 509 -22.13 15.56 7.76
N GLN A 510 -22.84 16.42 7.05
CA GLN A 510 -23.47 16.02 5.80
C GLN A 510 -22.40 15.89 4.72
N ALA A 511 -22.23 14.68 4.17
CA ALA A 511 -21.43 14.48 2.98
C ALA A 511 -22.08 15.16 1.76
N ASP A 512 -21.27 15.72 0.86
CA ASP A 512 -21.79 16.17 -0.44
C ASP A 512 -21.99 14.94 -1.35
N ILE A 513 -23.27 14.55 -1.50
CA ILE A 513 -23.71 13.45 -2.35
C ILE A 513 -24.37 13.95 -3.66
N SER A 514 -24.26 15.23 -3.97
CA SER A 514 -24.90 15.82 -5.17
C SER A 514 -24.42 15.19 -6.48
N GLY A 515 -23.22 14.61 -6.49
CA GLY A 515 -22.64 13.88 -7.60
C GLY A 515 -22.93 12.38 -7.62
N LEU A 516 -23.61 11.83 -6.61
CA LEU A 516 -23.92 10.41 -6.52
C LEU A 516 -24.91 10.00 -7.61
N THR A 517 -24.69 8.87 -8.28
CA THR A 517 -25.53 8.40 -9.41
C THR A 517 -26.26 7.10 -9.09
N THR A 518 -25.53 6.04 -8.76
CA THR A 518 -26.07 4.71 -8.42
C THR A 518 -25.46 4.18 -7.12
N GLY A 519 -24.60 4.96 -6.49
CA GLY A 519 -23.95 4.62 -5.23
C GLY A 519 -24.82 4.89 -4.00
N TRP A 520 -24.24 4.61 -2.85
CA TRP A 520 -24.88 4.79 -1.56
C TRP A 520 -23.85 4.99 -0.45
N ILE A 521 -24.28 5.54 0.68
CA ILE A 521 -23.54 5.55 1.93
C ILE A 521 -24.33 4.77 2.97
N HIS A 522 -23.73 3.79 3.57
CA HIS A 522 -24.25 3.01 4.68
C HIS A 522 -23.51 3.42 5.95
N HIS A 523 -24.24 4.00 6.87
CA HIS A 523 -23.72 4.46 8.15
C HIS A 523 -24.07 3.47 9.23
N ILE A 524 -23.09 3.06 10.02
CA ILE A 524 -23.29 2.11 11.12
C ILE A 524 -22.52 2.59 12.35
N ILE A 525 -23.22 2.72 13.46
CA ILE A 525 -22.61 2.93 14.78
C ILE A 525 -22.79 1.66 15.58
N TYR A 526 -21.69 1.10 16.07
CA TYR A 526 -21.68 -0.07 16.92
C TYR A 526 -21.57 0.28 18.39
N ASN A 527 -22.25 -0.48 19.24
CA ASN A 527 -22.02 -0.47 20.69
C ASN A 527 -20.67 -1.13 21.02
N PRO A 528 -19.97 -0.67 22.04
CA PRO A 528 -18.79 -1.39 22.52
C PRO A 528 -19.21 -2.76 23.09
N LEU A 529 -18.41 -3.78 22.84
CA LEU A 529 -18.58 -5.08 23.48
C LEU A 529 -18.42 -4.94 25.01
N LEU A 530 -19.42 -5.32 25.75
CA LEU A 530 -19.38 -5.30 27.22
C LEU A 530 -18.60 -6.46 27.83
N ASN A 531 -18.25 -7.48 27.03
CA ASN A 531 -17.55 -8.67 27.48
C ASN A 531 -16.38 -9.04 26.57
N TRP A 532 -15.35 -9.65 27.14
CA TRP A 532 -14.15 -10.15 26.45
C TRP A 532 -14.40 -11.38 25.57
N ASP A 533 -15.62 -11.93 25.58
CA ASP A 533 -16.01 -13.09 24.78
C ASP A 533 -16.63 -12.61 23.46
N ASP A 534 -16.19 -13.16 22.36
CA ASP A 534 -16.42 -12.86 20.93
C ASP A 534 -17.90 -12.77 20.45
N GLU A 535 -18.74 -12.05 21.15
CA GLU A 535 -20.09 -11.73 20.69
C GLU A 535 -20.04 -10.62 19.62
N PRO A 536 -20.81 -10.74 18.53
CA PRO A 536 -20.82 -9.73 17.48
C PRO A 536 -21.29 -8.38 18.01
N ASP A 537 -20.60 -7.31 17.57
CA ASP A 537 -20.94 -5.94 17.92
C ASP A 537 -22.42 -5.64 17.64
N THR A 538 -23.15 -5.19 18.63
CA THR A 538 -24.54 -4.82 18.44
C THR A 538 -24.64 -3.45 17.77
N ILE A 539 -25.48 -3.32 16.75
CA ILE A 539 -25.72 -2.05 16.05
C ILE A 539 -26.51 -1.14 16.99
N LEU A 540 -25.95 0.04 17.29
CA LEU A 540 -26.61 1.10 18.04
C LEU A 540 -27.47 1.96 17.12
N LYS A 541 -26.95 2.29 15.94
CA LYS A 541 -27.64 3.13 14.96
C LYS A 541 -27.19 2.76 13.54
N GLU A 542 -28.14 2.76 12.62
CA GLU A 542 -27.91 2.44 11.20
C GLU A 542 -28.80 3.31 10.32
N TRP A 543 -28.24 3.87 9.24
CA TRP A 543 -29.01 4.59 8.22
C TRP A 543 -28.28 4.61 6.89
N TRP A 544 -29.00 5.01 5.84
CA TRP A 544 -28.48 5.03 4.48
C TRP A 544 -28.71 6.39 3.82
N GLU A 545 -27.76 6.79 2.98
CA GLU A 545 -27.89 7.91 2.07
C GLU A 545 -27.77 7.42 0.63
N PHE A 546 -28.65 7.86 -0.23
CA PHE A 546 -28.71 7.46 -1.63
C PHE A 546 -28.63 8.67 -2.55
N ALA A 547 -28.31 8.42 -3.84
CA ALA A 547 -28.37 9.42 -4.88
C ALA A 547 -29.73 10.16 -4.85
N LEU A 548 -29.69 11.47 -4.77
CA LEU A 548 -30.90 12.27 -4.91
C LEU A 548 -31.43 12.13 -6.35
N PRO A 549 -32.74 11.94 -6.55
CA PRO A 549 -33.28 11.93 -7.90
C PRO A 549 -32.94 13.25 -8.59
N LYS A 550 -32.24 13.17 -9.72
CA LYS A 550 -31.91 14.36 -10.52
C LYS A 550 -33.21 15.07 -10.88
N PRO A 551 -33.38 16.37 -10.57
CA PRO A 551 -34.50 17.09 -11.09
C PRO A 551 -34.51 16.96 -12.61
N PRO A 552 -35.65 16.73 -13.25
CA PRO A 552 -35.72 16.63 -14.69
C PRO A 552 -35.04 17.87 -15.30
N LYS A 553 -34.12 17.63 -16.26
CA LYS A 553 -33.51 18.75 -17.00
C LYS A 553 -34.62 19.62 -17.53
N GLU A 554 -34.63 20.89 -17.16
CA GLU A 554 -35.50 21.88 -17.82
C GLU A 554 -35.14 21.86 -19.31
N ASP A 555 -35.98 21.20 -20.10
CA ASP A 555 -35.92 21.27 -21.54
C ASP A 555 -36.45 22.67 -21.93
N LYS A 556 -35.53 23.60 -22.16
CA LYS A 556 -35.90 24.93 -22.69
C LYS A 556 -36.36 24.75 -24.12
N GLY A 557 -37.64 24.44 -24.30
CA GLY A 557 -38.18 24.37 -25.65
C GLY A 557 -39.58 23.76 -25.82
N PHE A 558 -40.45 23.69 -24.81
CA PHE A 558 -41.84 23.35 -25.06
C PHE A 558 -42.79 24.40 -24.45
N ASN A 559 -43.64 24.98 -25.30
CA ASN A 559 -44.64 25.99 -24.99
C ASN A 559 -45.78 25.36 -24.20
N VAL A 560 -45.97 25.73 -22.93
CA VAL A 560 -46.85 25.10 -21.95
C VAL A 560 -48.31 25.56 -22.08
N ASP A 561 -48.70 26.26 -23.14
CA ASP A 561 -50.07 26.83 -23.27
C ASP A 561 -51.08 25.95 -24.02
N ALA A 562 -50.78 24.68 -24.30
CA ALA A 562 -51.65 23.85 -25.15
C ALA A 562 -52.27 22.60 -24.50
N LEU A 563 -52.12 22.34 -23.22
CA LEU A 563 -52.77 21.17 -22.57
C LEU A 563 -53.46 21.52 -21.24
N LYS A 564 -54.58 22.20 -21.33
CA LYS A 564 -55.64 22.09 -20.31
C LYS A 564 -56.45 20.81 -20.62
N GLY A 565 -55.91 19.68 -20.22
CA GLY A 565 -56.58 18.38 -20.19
C GLY A 565 -56.49 17.81 -18.79
N THR A 566 -57.56 17.26 -18.27
CA THR A 566 -57.78 16.56 -17.01
C THR A 566 -56.56 15.91 -16.39
N PRO A 567 -56.34 15.96 -15.04
CA PRO A 567 -55.22 15.30 -14.38
C PRO A 567 -55.29 13.81 -14.66
N GLU A 568 -54.22 13.26 -15.26
CA GLU A 568 -54.05 11.80 -15.35
C GLU A 568 -54.03 11.23 -13.93
N PRO A 569 -54.78 10.17 -13.63
CA PRO A 569 -54.73 9.52 -12.34
C PRO A 569 -53.30 9.00 -12.12
N THR A 570 -52.66 9.48 -11.08
CA THR A 570 -51.39 8.96 -10.62
C THR A 570 -51.59 7.46 -10.34
N LEU A 571 -50.84 6.60 -11.07
CA LEU A 571 -50.86 5.16 -10.86
C LEU A 571 -50.43 4.89 -9.42
N ASP A 572 -51.32 4.30 -8.61
CA ASP A 572 -51.11 4.08 -7.18
C ASP A 572 -50.27 2.81 -6.95
N LEU A 573 -48.99 2.88 -7.43
CA LEU A 573 -47.96 1.89 -7.26
C LEU A 573 -46.82 2.51 -6.45
N HIS A 574 -46.31 1.75 -5.49
CA HIS A 574 -45.25 2.19 -4.60
C HIS A 574 -44.14 1.15 -4.50
N VAL A 575 -42.91 1.59 -4.35
CA VAL A 575 -41.78 0.76 -3.95
C VAL A 575 -41.20 1.29 -2.65
N GLU A 576 -40.98 0.39 -1.72
CA GLU A 576 -40.50 0.73 -0.38
C GLU A 576 -39.52 -0.31 0.14
N THR A 577 -38.78 0.00 1.21
CA THR A 577 -38.01 -0.99 1.96
C THR A 577 -38.96 -2.01 2.60
N LEU A 578 -38.44 -3.16 3.04
CA LEU A 578 -39.23 -4.14 3.79
C LEU A 578 -39.77 -3.60 5.14
N LYS A 579 -39.26 -2.44 5.60
CA LYS A 579 -39.73 -1.69 6.79
C LYS A 579 -40.72 -0.57 6.47
N GLY A 580 -41.15 -0.41 5.20
CA GLY A 580 -42.17 0.56 4.80
C GLY A 580 -41.63 1.96 4.45
N VAL A 581 -40.32 2.15 4.28
CA VAL A 581 -39.74 3.43 3.86
C VAL A 581 -39.81 3.55 2.33
N PRO A 582 -40.39 4.60 1.74
CA PRO A 582 -40.45 4.78 0.29
C PRO A 582 -39.09 4.76 -0.37
N LEU A 583 -38.98 4.05 -1.51
CA LEU A 583 -37.80 3.93 -2.34
C LEU A 583 -38.05 4.53 -3.73
N PRO A 584 -37.04 5.12 -4.36
CA PRO A 584 -37.11 5.53 -5.75
C PRO A 584 -37.23 4.33 -6.67
N PHE A 585 -38.05 4.45 -7.70
CA PHE A 585 -38.18 3.40 -8.71
C PHE A 585 -38.51 4.02 -10.08
N ASN A 586 -38.25 3.25 -11.14
CA ASN A 586 -38.56 3.61 -12.50
C ASN A 586 -39.60 2.65 -13.07
N THR A 587 -40.51 3.17 -13.88
CA THR A 587 -41.48 2.35 -14.62
C THR A 587 -41.28 2.50 -16.11
N ARG A 588 -41.38 1.38 -16.84
CA ARG A 588 -41.35 1.39 -18.30
C ARG A 588 -42.28 0.30 -18.83
N GLN A 589 -43.26 0.70 -19.64
CA GLN A 589 -44.09 -0.25 -20.34
C GLN A 589 -43.44 -0.70 -21.66
N GLN A 590 -43.45 -1.99 -21.89
CA GLN A 590 -42.96 -2.60 -23.13
C GLN A 590 -43.93 -3.70 -23.56
N GLY A 591 -44.76 -3.39 -24.59
CA GLY A 591 -45.89 -4.26 -24.96
C GLY A 591 -46.93 -4.34 -23.83
N SER A 592 -47.33 -5.56 -23.46
CA SER A 592 -48.26 -5.84 -22.37
C SER A 592 -47.55 -6.00 -20.99
N THR A 593 -46.25 -5.65 -20.86
CA THR A 593 -45.49 -5.77 -19.62
C THR A 593 -45.12 -4.39 -19.07
N LEU A 594 -45.49 -4.09 -17.83
CA LEU A 594 -44.99 -2.97 -17.08
C LEU A 594 -43.77 -3.40 -16.26
N ARG A 595 -42.61 -2.88 -16.58
CA ARG A 595 -41.37 -3.13 -15.81
C ARG A 595 -41.24 -2.04 -14.75
N VAL A 596 -41.15 -2.47 -13.49
CA VAL A 596 -40.90 -1.63 -12.31
C VAL A 596 -39.51 -1.98 -11.79
N THR A 597 -38.59 -1.04 -11.80
CA THR A 597 -37.19 -1.27 -11.45
C THR A 597 -36.80 -0.44 -10.24
N SER A 598 -36.19 -1.10 -9.26
CA SER A 598 -35.56 -0.47 -8.10
C SER A 598 -34.13 -1.01 -7.96
N ASP A 599 -33.16 -0.12 -7.79
CA ASP A 599 -31.73 -0.50 -7.70
C ASP A 599 -31.34 -1.04 -6.32
N ASN A 600 -32.32 -1.38 -5.48
CA ASN A 600 -32.11 -1.88 -4.13
C ASN A 600 -31.98 -3.41 -4.10
N LEU A 601 -31.24 -3.92 -3.11
CA LEU A 601 -31.04 -5.35 -2.86
C LEU A 601 -32.31 -6.00 -2.31
N ALA A 602 -33.03 -5.28 -1.47
CA ALA A 602 -34.27 -5.68 -0.87
C ALA A 602 -35.28 -4.55 -1.01
N ALA A 603 -36.44 -4.86 -1.56
CA ALA A 603 -37.51 -3.89 -1.75
C ALA A 603 -38.86 -4.58 -1.82
N ARG A 604 -39.91 -3.85 -1.50
CA ARG A 604 -41.30 -4.27 -1.63
C ARG A 604 -41.97 -3.41 -2.68
N LEU A 605 -42.56 -4.04 -3.70
CA LEU A 605 -43.54 -3.41 -4.59
C LEU A 605 -44.91 -3.64 -4.00
N HIS A 606 -45.68 -2.57 -3.82
CA HIS A 606 -47.09 -2.68 -3.48
C HIS A 606 -47.94 -1.67 -4.25
N GLY A 607 -49.21 -1.97 -4.41
CA GLY A 607 -50.16 -1.11 -5.10
C GLY A 607 -51.60 -1.47 -4.79
N THR A 608 -52.47 -0.58 -5.20
CA THR A 608 -53.92 -0.76 -4.99
C THR A 608 -54.54 -1.64 -6.09
N ARG A 609 -55.70 -2.23 -5.78
CA ARG A 609 -56.54 -2.87 -6.77
C ARG A 609 -56.90 -1.94 -7.94
N HIS A 610 -57.15 -0.67 -7.63
CA HIS A 610 -57.45 0.36 -8.63
C HIS A 610 -56.27 0.55 -9.62
N ALA A 611 -55.04 0.50 -9.12
CA ALA A 611 -53.87 0.55 -9.98
C ALA A 611 -53.81 -0.66 -10.93
N LEU A 612 -54.17 -1.87 -10.46
CA LEU A 612 -54.21 -3.07 -11.30
C LEU A 612 -55.30 -2.98 -12.37
N GLU A 613 -56.49 -2.45 -12.02
CA GLU A 613 -57.60 -2.22 -12.95
C GLU A 613 -57.20 -1.21 -14.03
N ALA A 614 -56.56 -0.11 -13.64
CA ALA A 614 -56.04 0.90 -14.57
C ALA A 614 -54.96 0.33 -15.50
N LEU A 615 -54.04 -0.50 -14.99
CA LEU A 615 -53.05 -1.18 -15.79
C LEU A 615 -53.67 -2.13 -16.82
N GLN A 616 -54.67 -2.90 -16.42
CA GLN A 616 -55.40 -3.78 -17.33
C GLN A 616 -56.15 -2.99 -18.43
N GLU A 617 -56.78 -1.86 -18.11
CA GLU A 617 -57.43 -0.99 -19.09
C GLU A 617 -56.44 -0.42 -20.12
N HIS A 618 -55.15 -0.22 -19.72
CA HIS A 618 -54.08 0.23 -20.60
C HIS A 618 -53.32 -0.89 -21.28
N GLY A 619 -53.85 -2.12 -21.26
CA GLY A 619 -53.33 -3.29 -21.97
C GLY A 619 -52.08 -3.89 -21.28
N VAL A 620 -51.87 -3.65 -20.00
CA VAL A 620 -50.81 -4.31 -19.23
C VAL A 620 -51.36 -5.63 -18.67
N GLU A 621 -50.72 -6.72 -19.07
CA GLU A 621 -51.06 -8.08 -18.63
C GLU A 621 -50.10 -8.56 -17.52
N GLN A 622 -48.89 -8.03 -17.49
CA GLN A 622 -47.84 -8.45 -16.57
C GLN A 622 -47.14 -7.25 -15.92
N ILE A 623 -46.78 -7.39 -14.66
CA ILE A 623 -45.87 -6.49 -13.94
C ILE A 623 -44.56 -7.23 -13.67
N GLU A 624 -43.46 -6.74 -14.20
CA GLU A 624 -42.12 -7.28 -13.95
C GLU A 624 -41.43 -6.40 -12.90
N PHE A 625 -41.29 -6.91 -11.68
CA PHE A 625 -40.56 -6.22 -10.61
C PHE A 625 -39.11 -6.65 -10.60
N VAL A 626 -38.19 -5.69 -10.69
CA VAL A 626 -36.75 -5.88 -10.82
C VAL A 626 -36.04 -5.17 -9.67
N THR A 627 -35.26 -5.90 -8.93
CA THR A 627 -34.27 -5.39 -7.96
C THR A 627 -32.87 -5.82 -8.39
N THR A 628 -31.83 -5.40 -7.69
CA THR A 628 -30.43 -5.67 -8.08
C THR A 628 -30.15 -7.16 -8.40
N PHE A 629 -30.73 -8.09 -7.65
CA PHE A 629 -30.45 -9.52 -7.82
C PHE A 629 -31.66 -10.38 -8.18
N LYS A 630 -32.83 -9.78 -8.29
CA LYS A 630 -34.07 -10.54 -8.49
C LYS A 630 -34.98 -9.88 -9.48
N THR A 631 -35.56 -10.68 -10.37
CA THR A 631 -36.67 -10.31 -11.24
C THR A 631 -37.82 -11.27 -10.99
N THR A 632 -39.03 -10.74 -10.81
CA THR A 632 -40.25 -11.53 -10.65
C THR A 632 -41.34 -10.92 -11.48
N THR A 633 -42.06 -11.76 -12.23
CA THR A 633 -43.20 -11.34 -13.04
C THR A 633 -44.49 -11.74 -12.36
N LEU A 634 -45.41 -10.79 -12.21
CA LEU A 634 -46.74 -10.97 -11.67
C LEU A 634 -47.77 -10.85 -12.82
N SER A 635 -48.77 -11.70 -12.84
CA SER A 635 -49.94 -11.55 -13.75
C SER A 635 -50.95 -10.58 -13.14
N VAL A 636 -51.30 -9.55 -13.88
CA VAL A 636 -52.33 -8.57 -13.45
C VAL A 636 -53.69 -9.26 -13.26
N ALA A 637 -54.02 -10.22 -14.14
CA ALA A 637 -55.28 -10.96 -14.05
C ALA A 637 -55.32 -11.83 -12.79
N ASP A 638 -54.21 -12.50 -12.43
CA ASP A 638 -54.14 -13.36 -11.23
C ASP A 638 -54.25 -12.53 -9.96
N LEU A 639 -53.56 -11.40 -9.90
CA LEU A 639 -53.65 -10.46 -8.77
C LEU A 639 -55.05 -9.90 -8.57
N LEU A 640 -55.73 -9.58 -9.66
CA LEU A 640 -57.14 -9.16 -9.61
C LEU A 640 -58.09 -10.29 -9.17
N ALA A 641 -57.80 -11.55 -9.56
CA ALA A 641 -58.56 -12.72 -9.17
C ALA A 641 -58.38 -13.13 -7.70
N GLU A 642 -57.19 -12.89 -7.11
CA GLU A 642 -56.95 -13.11 -5.68
C GLU A 642 -57.84 -12.26 -4.78
N GLY A 643 -58.33 -11.15 -5.29
CA GLY A 643 -59.18 -10.21 -4.55
C GLY A 643 -58.36 -9.36 -3.55
N GLY A 644 -59.08 -8.56 -2.73
CA GLY A 644 -58.42 -7.61 -1.80
C GLY A 644 -58.26 -6.23 -2.41
N SER A 645 -57.97 -5.24 -1.56
CA SER A 645 -57.79 -3.83 -1.97
C SER A 645 -56.35 -3.49 -2.33
N TRP A 646 -55.41 -4.35 -1.92
CA TRP A 646 -53.96 -4.17 -2.09
C TRP A 646 -53.26 -5.48 -2.52
N PHE A 647 -52.14 -5.34 -3.26
CA PHE A 647 -51.21 -6.42 -3.52
C PHE A 647 -49.79 -5.99 -3.11
N ALA A 648 -48.92 -6.96 -2.78
CA ALA A 648 -47.55 -6.68 -2.49
C ALA A 648 -46.63 -7.86 -2.87
N LEU A 649 -45.45 -7.53 -3.34
CA LEU A 649 -44.35 -8.46 -3.67
C LEU A 649 -43.04 -7.99 -3.01
N GLU A 650 -42.45 -8.84 -2.22
CA GLU A 650 -41.17 -8.58 -1.57
C GLU A 650 -40.03 -9.29 -2.32
N HIS A 651 -38.94 -8.55 -2.55
CA HIS A 651 -37.64 -9.11 -2.86
C HIS A 651 -36.71 -8.88 -1.66
N ASP A 652 -36.07 -9.96 -1.20
CA ASP A 652 -35.05 -9.94 -0.16
C ASP A 652 -33.79 -10.61 -0.72
N GLY A 653 -32.92 -9.84 -1.35
CA GLY A 653 -31.76 -10.33 -2.09
C GLY A 653 -32.19 -11.27 -3.25
N PHE A 654 -31.95 -12.56 -3.10
CA PHE A 654 -32.26 -13.57 -4.10
C PHE A 654 -33.65 -14.21 -3.95
N VAL A 655 -34.37 -13.88 -2.88
CA VAL A 655 -35.68 -14.45 -2.54
C VAL A 655 -36.81 -13.52 -3.00
N SER A 656 -37.87 -14.10 -3.53
CA SER A 656 -39.10 -13.40 -3.90
C SER A 656 -40.25 -14.00 -3.11
N ARG A 657 -41.08 -13.14 -2.52
CA ARG A 657 -42.24 -13.52 -1.73
C ARG A 657 -43.44 -12.64 -2.10
N GLN A 658 -44.46 -13.23 -2.69
CA GLN A 658 -45.75 -12.58 -2.86
C GLN A 658 -46.52 -12.64 -1.54
N LEU A 659 -47.03 -11.51 -1.08
CA LEU A 659 -47.84 -11.43 0.12
C LEU A 659 -49.31 -11.69 -0.24
N SER A 660 -50.03 -12.36 0.64
CA SER A 660 -51.49 -12.54 0.47
C SER A 660 -52.17 -11.18 0.56
N ALA A 661 -53.35 -11.03 -0.06
CA ALA A 661 -54.14 -9.81 -0.04
C ALA A 661 -54.37 -9.26 1.40
N ALA A 662 -54.60 -10.15 2.37
CA ALA A 662 -54.74 -9.77 3.78
C ALA A 662 -53.45 -9.21 4.41
N GLN A 663 -52.28 -9.77 4.02
CA GLN A 663 -50.99 -9.25 4.47
C GLN A 663 -50.67 -7.91 3.80
N ALA A 664 -50.94 -7.79 2.50
CA ALA A 664 -50.78 -6.53 1.77
C ALA A 664 -51.67 -5.40 2.34
N GLU A 665 -52.88 -5.74 2.75
CA GLU A 665 -53.79 -4.78 3.36
C GLU A 665 -53.36 -4.33 4.77
N SER A 666 -52.70 -5.19 5.54
CA SER A 666 -52.18 -4.84 6.88
C SER A 666 -51.05 -3.80 6.83
N LEU A 667 -50.30 -3.74 5.74
CA LEU A 667 -49.23 -2.74 5.52
C LEU A 667 -49.75 -1.32 5.41
N LYS A 668 -51.00 -1.13 5.06
CA LYS A 668 -51.68 0.19 4.97
C LYS A 668 -51.78 0.90 6.33
N CYS A 669 -51.82 0.17 7.43
CA CYS A 669 -52.00 0.74 8.75
C CYS A 669 -50.73 1.35 9.35
N GLU A 670 -49.54 1.01 8.82
CA GLU A 670 -48.25 1.52 9.31
C GLU A 670 -47.83 2.86 8.68
N LEU A 671 -48.44 3.24 7.55
CA LEU A 671 -48.12 4.47 6.81
C LEU A 671 -48.84 5.73 7.31
N HIS A 672 -49.71 5.63 8.30
CA HIS A 672 -50.55 6.74 8.82
C HIS A 672 -50.45 6.98 10.34
N SER A 673 -49.44 6.42 11.01
CA SER A 673 -49.23 6.66 12.46
C SER A 673 -47.93 7.41 12.75
#